data_9c965b3eb7130308212af4fd91afeca8
#
_entry.id   9c965b3eb7130308212af4fd91afeca8
#
_cell.length_a   1.000
_cell.length_b   1.000
_cell.length_c   1.000
_cell.angle_alpha   90.00
_cell.angle_beta   90.00
_cell.angle_gamma   90.00
#
_symmetry.space_group_name_H-M   'P 1'
#
loop_
_entity.id
_entity.type
_entity.pdbx_description
1 polymer ?
#
loop_
_entity_poly.entity_id
_entity_poly.type
_entity_poly.pdbx_seq_one_letter_code
_entity_poly.pdbx_strand_id
1 'polypeptide(L)'
;MKQLAHLSLLVFITIGLFITCKSTKIGKTNGQEYRASIDDSTLYAVGAPYIMPYNRVLDPAGVSVKFGDETYENHSLDAVKLPDNKTLLVEDRYGIAFFDLNTRQLIDRWVYNSDPKFRGAMSTFSGISAIIHHDSTFIFWGAGGKDIVLEGGQNTKANSYVMQAYWDGKKGRLVRAFPFQAEAPATIALPNQVLAKQENGELYFYAVLNGNNKIVKVRVSDQKKIYEMPTGVAPYGIEIIGERAYITNWAGPVPDSTNGMETAGIPWGKAYVDPKTGAMSQGSVSIINKNTGISQKEIRVGLHPNAIISSFDKKFIYVANGNSDYISVIEASTETVIDSIFVGLFNTRKKFVGSTPNGLAINEEGSLLFVANGLDNAICVVDLKKKADGKNYTIKGFIPTEAYPSSIVLNRNELIVCNLEATGARAINLTDFDEIGSVPKRKVRAFNSHKQQASISFIPMPNEADLTAYTEKVKKLNQEFRLALTERLPRPNIAPKPVPERIGEPSVFKHVLYIIKENRTYDQVFGDMPQGRGMKSLCIFGDSVTPNQHQLAKDYLLMDNYHASGKASAEGHHWASAAMVTDYTEKSVRAWFRSYPHVLYDAMVYNKNGLIWNNALDHGKTVRIYGEACDFHYDESKYDWKTLFQMREKGTLGEFKYHSTTTISRIRPFLSQTFPGGSDENISDQMRADDFIRELKELEAKPDGELANLMVMALPNDHTAGTNPKYPTPRAMVADNDLAVGRIVEAVSKSRFAHNTVIFITEDDSQAGWDHISSYRTTGLIISPYSRLQKTVTTNYNQTSLVRTMEQILGLPPMNIIDATALPMFDCFTDQPDFAFQYKPIANKIPLNEMNPERKNLQGAALKYHDQSIKYGFHEIDKGNDDILNRILWFSAMGNKKYPAKLAGPADMDD
;
A
#
# COMPACT_ATOMS: atom_id res chain seq x y z
N MET A 1 -64.16 40.81 27.88
CA MET A 1 -63.48 39.54 28.14
C MET A 1 -63.20 38.70 26.90
N LYS A 2 -63.07 39.27 25.69
CA LYS A 2 -62.69 38.55 24.51
C LYS A 2 -61.39 39.02 23.80
N GLN A 3 -60.68 39.96 24.45
CA GLN A 3 -59.39 40.47 23.91
C GLN A 3 -58.16 40.06 24.73
N LEU A 4 -58.31 39.32 25.79
CA LEU A 4 -57.15 38.80 26.56
C LEU A 4 -56.76 37.36 26.20
N ALA A 5 -57.55 36.64 25.40
CA ALA A 5 -57.28 35.26 25.00
C ALA A 5 -56.35 35.11 23.76
N HIS A 6 -56.16 36.22 22.99
CA HIS A 6 -55.31 36.18 21.78
C HIS A 6 -53.88 36.61 22.04
N LEU A 7 -53.58 37.24 23.17
CA LEU A 7 -52.21 37.65 23.51
C LEU A 7 -51.41 36.54 24.14
N SER A 8 -52.09 35.59 24.81
CA SER A 8 -51.40 34.44 25.47
C SER A 8 -50.97 33.34 24.44
N LEU A 9 -51.64 33.26 23.28
CA LEU A 9 -51.28 32.24 22.27
C LEU A 9 -50.10 32.68 21.37
N LEU A 10 -49.90 33.99 21.19
CA LEU A 10 -48.75 34.51 20.43
C LEU A 10 -47.44 34.46 21.22
N VAL A 11 -47.49 34.54 22.56
CA VAL A 11 -46.30 34.49 23.41
C VAL A 11 -45.78 33.06 23.54
N PHE A 12 -46.67 32.04 23.45
CA PHE A 12 -46.22 30.62 23.45
C PHE A 12 -45.65 30.14 22.13
N ILE A 13 -46.04 30.74 20.99
CA ILE A 13 -45.49 30.36 19.67
C ILE A 13 -44.12 31.05 19.44
N THR A 14 -43.88 32.24 20.00
CA THR A 14 -42.56 32.86 19.92
C THR A 14 -41.54 32.32 20.90
N ILE A 15 -41.91 31.71 22.00
CA ILE A 15 -40.98 31.05 22.92
C ILE A 15 -40.63 29.63 22.41
N GLY A 16 -41.48 28.96 21.64
CA GLY A 16 -41.20 27.66 21.03
C GLY A 16 -40.23 27.71 19.85
N LEU A 17 -40.04 28.87 19.22
CA LEU A 17 -39.13 29.03 18.08
C LEU A 17 -37.71 29.51 18.49
N PHE A 18 -37.52 29.89 19.76
CA PHE A 18 -36.20 30.28 20.26
C PHE A 18 -35.47 29.18 21.04
N ILE A 19 -36.05 28.00 21.24
CA ILE A 19 -35.42 26.88 21.96
C ILE A 19 -34.65 25.93 21.01
N THR A 20 -34.78 26.08 19.69
CA THR A 20 -34.08 25.20 18.72
C THR A 20 -32.77 25.76 18.16
N CYS A 21 -32.25 26.87 18.65
CA CYS A 21 -30.96 27.40 18.27
C CYS A 21 -30.11 27.82 19.48
N LYS A 22 -29.99 26.96 20.48
CA LYS A 22 -28.80 26.93 21.30
C LYS A 22 -27.87 25.89 20.68
N SER A 23 -27.12 26.32 19.66
CA SER A 23 -25.83 25.68 19.43
C SER A 23 -25.07 25.83 20.75
N THR A 24 -24.93 24.79 21.49
CA THR A 24 -23.94 24.67 22.53
C THR A 24 -22.60 24.99 21.88
N LYS A 25 -22.13 26.23 22.05
CA LYS A 25 -20.72 26.53 21.90
C LYS A 25 -19.97 25.77 23.00
N ILE A 26 -19.83 24.47 22.81
CA ILE A 26 -18.79 23.73 23.48
C ILE A 26 -17.53 24.31 22.91
N GLY A 27 -16.72 24.92 23.75
CA GLY A 27 -15.39 25.37 23.36
C GLY A 27 -14.63 24.15 22.89
N LYS A 28 -14.58 23.93 21.57
CA LYS A 28 -13.86 22.80 21.01
C LYS A 28 -12.39 23.02 21.20
N THR A 29 -11.73 22.15 21.95
CA THR A 29 -10.27 22.09 22.04
C THR A 29 -9.69 21.70 20.66
N ASN A 30 -8.42 22.04 20.45
CA ASN A 30 -7.68 21.68 19.23
C ASN A 30 -7.93 20.22 18.82
N GLY A 31 -8.37 19.99 17.61
CA GLY A 31 -8.59 18.66 17.05
C GLY A 31 -9.94 17.99 17.35
N GLN A 32 -10.77 18.50 18.31
CA GLN A 32 -12.07 17.89 18.58
C GLN A 32 -12.99 17.85 17.37
N GLU A 33 -12.92 18.87 16.51
CA GLU A 33 -13.72 18.93 15.30
C GLU A 33 -13.34 17.81 14.31
N TYR A 34 -12.05 17.46 14.24
CA TYR A 34 -11.54 16.38 13.40
C TYR A 34 -11.88 14.99 13.94
N ARG A 35 -12.20 14.86 15.21
CA ARG A 35 -12.50 13.58 15.89
C ARG A 35 -13.98 13.26 16.02
N ALA A 36 -14.85 14.20 15.66
CA ALA A 36 -16.26 14.19 16.06
C ALA A 36 -17.11 12.96 15.67
N SER A 37 -16.62 12.05 14.80
CA SER A 37 -17.44 10.92 14.32
C SER A 37 -16.90 9.53 14.60
N ILE A 38 -15.67 9.40 15.12
CA ILE A 38 -15.06 8.10 15.44
C ILE A 38 -14.44 8.17 16.81
N ASP A 39 -14.75 7.19 17.64
CA ASP A 39 -14.06 6.97 18.89
C ASP A 39 -12.70 6.34 18.60
N ASP A 40 -11.65 7.15 18.66
CA ASP A 40 -10.26 6.74 18.43
C ASP A 40 -9.66 5.99 19.66
N SER A 41 -10.43 5.86 20.75
CA SER A 41 -9.98 5.20 21.98
C SER A 41 -9.83 3.69 21.83
N THR A 42 -10.13 3.15 20.69
CA THR A 42 -10.33 1.74 20.44
C THR A 42 -9.12 1.03 19.83
N LEU A 43 -7.93 1.17 20.41
CA LEU A 43 -6.81 0.28 20.12
C LEU A 43 -7.25 -1.20 20.14
N TYR A 44 -8.15 -1.54 21.04
CA TYR A 44 -8.67 -2.87 21.28
C TYR A 44 -10.17 -3.00 20.92
N ALA A 45 -10.67 -2.16 20.01
CA ALA A 45 -12.02 -2.33 19.52
C ALA A 45 -12.22 -3.70 18.88
N VAL A 46 -13.21 -4.36 19.35
CA VAL A 46 -13.54 -5.73 18.98
C VAL A 46 -14.78 -5.72 18.10
N GLY A 47 -14.70 -6.41 16.99
CA GLY A 47 -15.78 -6.45 16.01
C GLY A 47 -15.79 -5.25 15.05
N ALA A 48 -16.74 -5.22 14.12
CA ALA A 48 -16.93 -4.08 13.24
C ALA A 48 -17.55 -2.89 14.01
N PRO A 49 -17.19 -1.65 13.66
CA PRO A 49 -16.31 -1.23 12.57
C PRO A 49 -14.82 -1.38 12.89
N TYR A 50 -14.00 -1.70 11.86
CA TYR A 50 -12.55 -1.80 11.97
C TYR A 50 -11.87 -0.58 11.36
N ILE A 51 -10.86 -0.01 12.02
CA ILE A 51 -10.08 1.10 11.46
C ILE A 51 -8.90 0.53 10.69
N MET A 52 -8.84 0.77 9.38
CA MET A 52 -7.68 0.42 8.54
C MET A 52 -6.56 1.47 8.70
N PRO A 53 -5.30 1.09 8.50
CA PRO A 53 -4.16 1.96 8.77
C PRO A 53 -3.95 3.07 7.72
N TYR A 54 -4.94 3.37 6.93
CA TYR A 54 -4.97 4.46 5.94
C TYR A 54 -6.25 5.32 6.08
N ASN A 55 -6.71 5.50 7.32
CA ASN A 55 -7.81 6.39 7.66
C ASN A 55 -9.18 6.00 7.07
N ARG A 56 -9.43 4.70 6.89
CA ARG A 56 -10.70 4.14 6.44
C ARG A 56 -11.28 3.23 7.50
N VAL A 57 -12.57 3.30 7.68
CA VAL A 57 -13.31 2.44 8.62
C VAL A 57 -14.12 1.43 7.83
N LEU A 58 -14.04 0.16 8.22
CA LEU A 58 -14.76 -0.92 7.58
C LEU A 58 -16.01 -1.29 8.40
N ASP A 59 -17.15 -1.22 7.74
CA ASP A 59 -18.44 -1.76 8.23
C ASP A 59 -19.23 -2.21 6.99
N PRO A 60 -18.88 -3.36 6.40
CA PRO A 60 -19.37 -3.80 5.10
C PRO A 60 -20.85 -4.12 5.09
N ALA A 61 -21.47 -4.06 3.91
CA ALA A 61 -22.82 -4.58 3.66
C ALA A 61 -22.78 -6.10 3.46
N GLY A 62 -23.91 -6.77 3.75
CA GLY A 62 -24.07 -8.20 3.49
C GLY A 62 -23.31 -9.10 4.45
N VAL A 63 -22.80 -10.21 3.95
CA VAL A 63 -22.08 -11.23 4.72
C VAL A 63 -20.73 -11.51 4.06
N SER A 64 -19.64 -11.36 4.82
CA SER A 64 -18.31 -11.73 4.37
C SER A 64 -17.94 -13.14 4.81
N VAL A 65 -17.38 -13.91 3.88
CA VAL A 65 -16.86 -15.26 4.12
C VAL A 65 -15.35 -15.20 3.97
N LYS A 66 -14.62 -15.59 5.03
CA LYS A 66 -13.16 -15.66 5.06
C LYS A 66 -12.68 -17.06 4.74
N PHE A 67 -11.59 -17.16 4.03
CA PHE A 67 -10.97 -18.43 3.67
C PHE A 67 -9.45 -18.28 3.50
N GLY A 68 -8.78 -19.41 3.33
CA GLY A 68 -7.33 -19.48 3.16
C GLY A 68 -6.68 -20.30 4.26
N ASP A 69 -5.37 -20.47 4.18
CA ASP A 69 -4.56 -21.12 5.19
C ASP A 69 -4.03 -20.08 6.16
N GLU A 70 -4.18 -20.28 7.47
CA GLU A 70 -3.73 -19.33 8.51
C GLU A 70 -2.20 -19.19 8.60
N THR A 71 -1.44 -19.97 7.82
CA THR A 71 0.02 -19.87 7.76
C THR A 71 0.52 -19.06 6.57
N TYR A 72 -0.38 -18.60 5.68
CA TYR A 72 -0.07 -17.83 4.48
C TYR A 72 -0.75 -16.46 4.48
N GLU A 73 -0.16 -15.53 3.78
CA GLU A 73 -0.81 -14.26 3.48
C GLU A 73 -1.81 -14.42 2.33
N ASN A 74 -3.08 -14.63 2.66
CA ASN A 74 -4.12 -14.94 1.68
C ASN A 74 -4.83 -13.67 1.20
N HIS A 75 -5.02 -13.58 -0.12
CA HIS A 75 -5.74 -12.49 -0.79
C HIS A 75 -6.67 -13.05 -1.85
N SER A 76 -7.90 -12.54 -1.96
CA SER A 76 -8.82 -12.84 -3.05
C SER A 76 -8.63 -11.85 -4.20
N LEU A 77 -8.30 -12.32 -5.38
CA LEU A 77 -7.90 -11.51 -6.52
C LEU A 77 -9.06 -11.26 -7.49
N ASP A 78 -9.65 -12.34 -7.98
CA ASP A 78 -10.71 -12.29 -8.98
C ASP A 78 -11.72 -13.44 -8.77
N ALA A 79 -12.90 -13.35 -9.38
CA ALA A 79 -13.89 -14.39 -9.30
C ALA A 79 -14.74 -14.50 -10.57
N VAL A 80 -15.25 -15.70 -10.80
CA VAL A 80 -16.20 -15.96 -11.87
C VAL A 80 -17.27 -16.98 -11.44
N LYS A 81 -18.52 -16.74 -11.81
CA LYS A 81 -19.57 -17.74 -11.65
C LYS A 81 -19.39 -18.84 -12.70
N LEU A 82 -19.33 -20.10 -12.26
CA LEU A 82 -19.23 -21.23 -13.18
C LEU A 82 -20.53 -21.39 -14.00
N PRO A 83 -20.45 -22.00 -15.17
CA PRO A 83 -21.61 -22.22 -16.05
C PRO A 83 -22.72 -23.10 -15.43
N ASP A 84 -22.45 -23.84 -14.36
CA ASP A 84 -23.44 -24.61 -13.61
C ASP A 84 -24.43 -23.72 -12.83
N ASN A 85 -24.16 -22.41 -12.74
CA ASN A 85 -24.92 -21.40 -11.98
C ASN A 85 -25.09 -21.72 -10.49
N LYS A 86 -24.26 -22.59 -9.92
CA LYS A 86 -24.28 -23.02 -8.52
C LYS A 86 -22.97 -22.80 -7.81
N THR A 87 -21.89 -22.73 -8.57
CA THR A 87 -20.53 -22.62 -8.03
C THR A 87 -19.92 -21.27 -8.38
N LEU A 88 -19.36 -20.60 -7.36
CA LEU A 88 -18.48 -19.46 -7.52
C LEU A 88 -17.04 -19.98 -7.49
N LEU A 89 -16.25 -19.58 -8.47
CA LEU A 89 -14.83 -19.80 -8.52
C LEU A 89 -14.12 -18.50 -8.15
N VAL A 90 -13.18 -18.58 -7.20
CA VAL A 90 -12.37 -17.45 -6.75
C VAL A 90 -10.91 -17.76 -7.01
N GLU A 91 -10.22 -16.86 -7.69
CA GLU A 91 -8.76 -16.84 -7.78
C GLU A 91 -8.21 -16.22 -6.51
N ASP A 92 -7.37 -16.93 -5.79
CA ASP A 92 -6.63 -16.41 -4.64
C ASP A 92 -5.12 -16.42 -4.92
N ARG A 93 -4.34 -15.74 -4.08
CA ARG A 93 -2.89 -15.63 -4.26
C ARG A 93 -2.19 -16.97 -4.45
N TYR A 94 -2.65 -18.03 -3.82
CA TYR A 94 -1.99 -19.35 -3.82
C TYR A 94 -2.74 -20.43 -4.55
N GLY A 95 -3.82 -20.11 -5.28
CA GLY A 95 -4.57 -21.08 -6.05
C GLY A 95 -5.98 -20.62 -6.43
N ILE A 96 -6.89 -21.58 -6.45
CA ILE A 96 -8.31 -21.35 -6.78
C ILE A 96 -9.21 -22.01 -5.76
N ALA A 97 -10.29 -21.33 -5.38
CA ALA A 97 -11.25 -21.78 -4.38
C ALA A 97 -12.66 -21.86 -4.98
N PHE A 98 -13.44 -22.87 -4.59
CA PHE A 98 -14.78 -23.16 -5.09
C PHE A 98 -15.79 -23.01 -3.96
N PHE A 99 -16.81 -22.19 -4.17
CA PHE A 99 -17.88 -21.93 -3.19
C PHE A 99 -19.22 -22.32 -3.74
N ASP A 100 -20.07 -22.92 -2.90
CA ASP A 100 -21.47 -23.09 -3.21
C ASP A 100 -22.23 -21.77 -3.06
N LEU A 101 -22.87 -21.32 -4.14
CA LEU A 101 -23.58 -20.03 -4.18
C LEU A 101 -24.84 -19.99 -3.29
N ASN A 102 -25.43 -21.14 -2.93
CA ASN A 102 -26.61 -21.18 -2.09
C ASN A 102 -26.24 -21.18 -0.60
N THR A 103 -25.25 -22.01 -0.23
CA THR A 103 -24.81 -22.16 1.17
C THR A 103 -23.71 -21.18 1.55
N ARG A 104 -23.05 -20.55 0.56
CA ARG A 104 -21.89 -19.65 0.71
C ARG A 104 -20.68 -20.34 1.39
N GLN A 105 -20.61 -21.67 1.31
CA GLN A 105 -19.55 -22.46 1.93
C GLN A 105 -18.48 -22.83 0.90
N LEU A 106 -17.24 -22.88 1.36
CA LEU A 106 -16.13 -23.41 0.60
C LEU A 106 -16.35 -24.91 0.35
N ILE A 107 -16.38 -25.32 -0.94
CA ILE A 107 -16.52 -26.71 -1.37
C ILE A 107 -15.15 -27.37 -1.48
N ASP A 108 -14.22 -26.70 -2.19
CA ASP A 108 -12.87 -27.21 -2.47
C ASP A 108 -11.90 -26.02 -2.68
N ARG A 109 -10.63 -26.26 -2.44
CA ARG A 109 -9.56 -25.30 -2.76
C ARG A 109 -8.35 -26.08 -3.28
N TRP A 110 -7.96 -25.76 -4.50
CA TRP A 110 -6.71 -26.24 -5.06
C TRP A 110 -5.63 -25.17 -4.85
N VAL A 111 -4.47 -25.57 -4.34
CA VAL A 111 -3.34 -24.67 -4.07
C VAL A 111 -2.07 -25.18 -4.77
N TYR A 112 -1.24 -24.26 -5.27
CA TYR A 112 0.00 -24.61 -5.99
C TYR A 112 0.90 -25.56 -5.21
N ASN A 113 1.00 -25.38 -3.90
CA ASN A 113 1.84 -26.23 -3.04
C ASN A 113 1.37 -27.67 -2.87
N SER A 114 0.12 -27.97 -3.21
CA SER A 114 -0.36 -29.35 -3.24
C SER A 114 0.27 -30.17 -4.37
N ASP A 115 0.84 -29.50 -5.38
CA ASP A 115 1.55 -30.15 -6.48
C ASP A 115 3.04 -29.77 -6.44
N PRO A 116 3.97 -30.72 -6.24
CA PRO A 116 5.41 -30.43 -6.19
C PRO A 116 5.98 -29.68 -7.39
N LYS A 117 5.29 -29.75 -8.58
CA LYS A 117 5.71 -29.07 -9.79
C LYS A 117 5.51 -27.55 -9.71
N PHE A 118 4.54 -27.10 -8.91
CA PHE A 118 4.15 -25.69 -8.79
C PHE A 118 4.41 -25.12 -7.41
N ARG A 119 5.20 -25.83 -6.59
CA ARG A 119 5.58 -25.30 -5.28
C ARG A 119 6.27 -23.94 -5.42
N GLY A 120 5.79 -22.93 -4.70
CA GLY A 120 6.29 -21.56 -4.79
C GLY A 120 5.70 -20.73 -5.90
N ALA A 121 4.76 -21.26 -6.71
CA ALA A 121 3.99 -20.48 -7.65
C ALA A 121 2.88 -19.69 -6.94
N MET A 122 2.51 -18.56 -7.51
CA MET A 122 1.40 -17.73 -7.10
C MET A 122 0.57 -17.31 -8.32
N SER A 123 -0.70 -16.99 -8.09
CA SER A 123 -1.56 -16.39 -9.12
C SER A 123 -1.03 -15.02 -9.52
N THR A 124 -1.30 -14.62 -10.76
CA THR A 124 -1.05 -13.26 -11.22
C THR A 124 -2.15 -12.30 -10.75
N PHE A 125 -2.18 -11.06 -11.23
CA PHE A 125 -3.02 -10.00 -10.63
C PHE A 125 -4.53 -10.24 -10.68
N SER A 126 -5.05 -10.87 -11.73
CA SER A 126 -6.47 -11.19 -11.92
C SER A 126 -6.68 -11.89 -13.25
N GLY A 127 -7.92 -12.31 -13.53
CA GLY A 127 -8.30 -12.71 -14.87
C GLY A 127 -8.58 -14.18 -15.06
N ILE A 128 -9.29 -14.76 -14.11
CA ILE A 128 -9.78 -16.14 -14.20
C ILE A 128 -10.96 -16.23 -15.18
N SER A 129 -11.03 -17.29 -15.96
CA SER A 129 -12.16 -17.59 -16.82
C SER A 129 -12.58 -19.05 -16.75
N ALA A 130 -13.87 -19.33 -17.01
CA ALA A 130 -14.42 -20.66 -17.04
C ALA A 130 -15.30 -20.84 -18.29
N ILE A 131 -15.26 -22.02 -18.88
CA ILE A 131 -16.02 -22.35 -20.10
C ILE A 131 -16.42 -23.83 -20.11
N ILE A 132 -17.61 -24.13 -20.62
CA ILE A 132 -18.01 -25.51 -20.96
C ILE A 132 -17.46 -25.86 -22.33
N HIS A 133 -16.80 -27.02 -22.42
CA HIS A 133 -16.36 -27.62 -23.66
C HIS A 133 -16.47 -29.14 -23.54
N HIS A 134 -17.23 -29.80 -24.47
CA HIS A 134 -17.52 -31.24 -24.43
C HIS A 134 -17.99 -31.74 -23.05
N ASP A 135 -19.05 -31.17 -22.52
CA ASP A 135 -19.67 -31.51 -21.22
C ASP A 135 -18.77 -31.33 -19.98
N SER A 136 -17.61 -30.70 -20.15
CA SER A 136 -16.68 -30.42 -19.06
C SER A 136 -16.51 -28.92 -18.82
N THR A 137 -16.48 -28.51 -17.56
CA THR A 137 -16.18 -27.12 -17.22
C THR A 137 -14.67 -26.96 -17.02
N PHE A 138 -14.05 -26.26 -17.96
CA PHE A 138 -12.62 -25.89 -17.87
C PHE A 138 -12.43 -24.48 -17.29
N ILE A 139 -11.33 -24.33 -16.58
CA ILE A 139 -10.95 -23.13 -15.87
C ILE A 139 -9.55 -22.73 -16.32
N PHE A 140 -9.33 -21.44 -16.56
CA PHE A 140 -8.03 -20.90 -16.97
C PHE A 140 -7.69 -19.66 -16.14
N TRP A 141 -6.43 -19.55 -15.68
CA TRP A 141 -5.91 -18.38 -14.95
C TRP A 141 -4.39 -18.27 -15.12
N GLY A 142 -3.82 -17.09 -14.77
CA GLY A 142 -2.40 -16.81 -14.84
C GLY A 142 -1.66 -17.25 -13.57
N ALA A 143 -0.43 -17.72 -13.70
CA ALA A 143 0.46 -18.04 -12.60
C ALA A 143 1.92 -17.72 -12.93
N GLY A 144 2.71 -17.43 -11.89
CA GLY A 144 4.15 -17.19 -11.99
C GLY A 144 4.91 -17.58 -10.74
N GLY A 145 6.24 -17.65 -10.83
CA GLY A 145 7.14 -17.92 -9.70
C GLY A 145 8.58 -18.05 -10.16
N LYS A 146 9.53 -17.74 -9.29
CA LYS A 146 10.95 -17.68 -9.62
C LYS A 146 11.58 -19.04 -9.94
N ASP A 147 11.15 -20.09 -9.22
CA ASP A 147 11.84 -21.40 -9.19
C ASP A 147 10.87 -22.56 -9.42
N ILE A 148 10.00 -22.46 -10.42
CA ILE A 148 9.09 -23.57 -10.72
C ILE A 148 9.86 -24.69 -11.40
N VAL A 149 9.90 -25.87 -10.75
CA VAL A 149 10.50 -27.09 -11.28
C VAL A 149 9.43 -27.91 -12.00
N LEU A 150 9.55 -28.07 -13.31
CA LEU A 150 8.70 -28.97 -14.08
C LEU A 150 9.14 -30.45 -14.00
N GLU A 151 8.24 -31.34 -14.44
CA GLU A 151 8.51 -32.79 -14.47
C GLU A 151 9.88 -33.13 -15.07
N GLY A 152 10.59 -34.04 -14.41
CA GLY A 152 11.90 -34.51 -14.84
C GLY A 152 13.11 -33.73 -14.30
N GLY A 153 12.90 -32.79 -13.33
CA GLY A 153 14.00 -32.05 -12.71
C GLY A 153 14.70 -31.08 -13.64
N GLN A 154 14.14 -30.83 -14.82
CA GLN A 154 14.63 -29.80 -15.72
C GLN A 154 14.14 -28.46 -15.26
N ASN A 155 15.07 -27.59 -14.87
CA ASN A 155 14.81 -26.15 -14.72
C ASN A 155 14.40 -25.63 -16.08
N THR A 156 13.10 -25.51 -16.34
CA THR A 156 12.67 -24.80 -17.55
C THR A 156 12.95 -23.32 -17.34
N LYS A 157 13.42 -22.65 -18.36
CA LYS A 157 13.60 -21.17 -18.37
C LYS A 157 12.26 -20.42 -18.22
N ALA A 158 11.12 -21.12 -18.27
CA ALA A 158 9.80 -20.55 -18.13
C ALA A 158 9.44 -20.47 -16.65
N ASN A 159 9.13 -19.26 -16.19
CA ASN A 159 8.68 -18.98 -14.81
C ASN A 159 7.23 -18.44 -14.79
N SER A 160 6.48 -18.57 -15.87
CA SER A 160 5.13 -18.06 -16.03
C SER A 160 4.27 -19.06 -16.79
N TYR A 161 3.02 -19.20 -16.40
CA TYR A 161 2.09 -20.19 -16.92
C TYR A 161 0.68 -19.64 -17.06
N VAL A 162 -0.05 -20.09 -18.09
CA VAL A 162 -1.51 -20.17 -18.05
C VAL A 162 -1.87 -21.55 -17.55
N MET A 163 -2.56 -21.62 -16.42
CA MET A 163 -3.00 -22.85 -15.79
C MET A 163 -4.33 -23.27 -16.37
N GLN A 164 -4.56 -24.57 -16.53
CA GLN A 164 -5.84 -25.16 -16.92
C GLN A 164 -6.27 -26.20 -15.91
N ALA A 165 -7.42 -25.98 -15.27
CA ALA A 165 -8.09 -26.98 -14.43
C ALA A 165 -9.44 -27.37 -15.01
N TYR A 166 -10.01 -28.41 -14.42
CA TYR A 166 -11.36 -28.84 -14.72
C TYR A 166 -12.15 -29.01 -13.42
N TRP A 167 -13.43 -28.68 -13.45
CA TRP A 167 -14.35 -28.81 -12.34
C TRP A 167 -15.29 -30.00 -12.52
N ASP A 168 -15.30 -30.96 -11.58
CA ASP A 168 -16.13 -32.17 -11.63
C ASP A 168 -17.44 -32.06 -10.85
N GLY A 169 -17.79 -30.85 -10.41
CA GLY A 169 -18.94 -30.59 -9.54
C GLY A 169 -18.66 -30.73 -8.04
N LYS A 170 -17.48 -31.21 -7.66
CA LYS A 170 -17.07 -31.40 -6.25
C LYS A 170 -15.62 -31.01 -5.98
N LYS A 171 -14.75 -31.16 -6.98
CA LYS A 171 -13.31 -30.95 -6.84
C LYS A 171 -12.71 -30.31 -8.07
N GLY A 172 -11.85 -29.31 -7.84
CA GLY A 172 -10.99 -28.74 -8.87
C GLY A 172 -9.79 -29.63 -9.13
N ARG A 173 -9.49 -29.95 -10.39
CA ARG A 173 -8.36 -30.80 -10.79
C ARG A 173 -7.52 -30.09 -11.83
N LEU A 174 -6.23 -29.93 -11.56
CA LEU A 174 -5.29 -29.42 -12.53
C LEU A 174 -5.19 -30.38 -13.71
N VAL A 175 -5.31 -29.86 -14.94
CA VAL A 175 -5.17 -30.61 -16.20
C VAL A 175 -3.77 -30.43 -16.74
N ARG A 176 -3.33 -29.18 -16.89
CA ARG A 176 -2.02 -28.81 -17.44
C ARG A 176 -1.67 -27.34 -17.17
N ALA A 177 -0.44 -26.98 -17.49
CA ALA A 177 0.04 -25.63 -17.53
C ALA A 177 0.70 -25.32 -18.88
N PHE A 178 0.45 -24.13 -19.43
CA PHE A 178 1.03 -23.65 -20.69
C PHE A 178 2.16 -22.68 -20.33
N PRO A 179 3.44 -23.04 -20.61
CA PRO A 179 4.58 -22.23 -20.21
C PRO A 179 4.79 -21.03 -21.13
N PHE A 180 5.20 -19.89 -20.54
CA PHE A 180 5.64 -18.69 -21.25
C PHE A 180 7.03 -18.28 -20.74
N GLN A 181 7.92 -17.96 -21.66
CA GLN A 181 9.26 -17.45 -21.33
C GLN A 181 9.23 -15.93 -21.26
N ALA A 182 10.00 -15.37 -20.35
CA ALA A 182 10.24 -13.95 -20.31
C ALA A 182 11.06 -13.48 -21.50
N GLU A 183 10.79 -12.30 -22.00
CA GLU A 183 11.55 -11.63 -23.03
C GLU A 183 12.20 -10.36 -22.47
N ALA A 184 13.51 -10.20 -22.71
CA ALA A 184 14.22 -9.02 -22.25
C ALA A 184 13.54 -7.72 -22.70
N PRO A 185 13.43 -6.67 -21.83
CA PRO A 185 14.10 -6.57 -20.53
C PRO A 185 13.37 -7.28 -19.37
N ALA A 186 12.17 -7.84 -19.60
CA ALA A 186 11.43 -8.54 -18.56
C ALA A 186 12.15 -9.80 -18.06
N THR A 187 12.05 -10.07 -16.78
CA THR A 187 12.54 -11.29 -16.13
C THR A 187 11.44 -12.34 -15.97
N ILE A 188 10.17 -11.96 -16.27
CA ILE A 188 8.98 -12.80 -16.17
C ILE A 188 7.96 -12.40 -17.23
N ALA A 189 7.27 -13.38 -17.83
CA ALA A 189 6.23 -13.12 -18.84
C ALA A 189 4.92 -12.61 -18.24
N LEU A 190 4.60 -13.04 -17.06
CA LEU A 190 3.47 -12.61 -16.23
C LEU A 190 2.13 -12.64 -16.99
N PRO A 191 1.59 -13.84 -17.36
CA PRO A 191 0.23 -13.92 -17.93
C PRO A 191 -0.78 -13.36 -16.94
N ASN A 192 -1.59 -12.39 -17.41
CA ASN A 192 -2.65 -11.83 -16.60
C ASN A 192 -4.01 -12.28 -17.10
N GLN A 193 -4.93 -11.41 -17.44
CA GLN A 193 -6.27 -11.86 -17.82
C GLN A 193 -6.23 -12.92 -18.90
N VAL A 194 -6.87 -14.06 -18.63
CA VAL A 194 -7.03 -15.20 -19.53
C VAL A 194 -8.51 -15.30 -19.93
N LEU A 195 -8.78 -15.29 -21.23
CA LEU A 195 -10.14 -15.40 -21.77
C LEU A 195 -10.27 -16.66 -22.61
N ALA A 196 -11.00 -17.66 -22.12
CA ALA A 196 -11.28 -18.89 -22.85
C ALA A 196 -12.46 -18.69 -23.82
N LYS A 197 -12.32 -19.15 -25.05
CA LYS A 197 -13.33 -19.04 -26.12
C LYS A 197 -13.39 -20.33 -26.95
N GLN A 198 -14.61 -20.73 -27.34
CA GLN A 198 -14.83 -21.74 -28.32
C GLN A 198 -15.01 -21.09 -29.69
N GLU A 199 -14.22 -21.51 -30.70
CA GLU A 199 -14.27 -21.03 -32.08
C GLU A 199 -14.21 -22.21 -33.05
N ASN A 200 -15.20 -22.32 -33.91
CA ASN A 200 -15.31 -23.42 -34.91
C ASN A 200 -15.16 -24.83 -34.28
N GLY A 201 -15.74 -25.05 -33.10
CA GLY A 201 -15.69 -26.33 -32.38
C GLY A 201 -14.41 -26.58 -31.56
N GLU A 202 -13.37 -25.79 -31.76
CA GLU A 202 -12.10 -25.87 -31.01
C GLU A 202 -12.05 -24.89 -29.82
N LEU A 203 -11.34 -25.29 -28.76
CA LEU A 203 -11.15 -24.46 -27.60
C LEU A 203 -9.82 -23.66 -27.71
N TYR A 204 -9.92 -22.36 -27.53
CA TYR A 204 -8.78 -21.43 -27.45
C TYR A 204 -8.78 -20.67 -26.14
N PHE A 205 -7.62 -20.20 -25.73
CA PHE A 205 -7.54 -19.09 -24.81
C PHE A 205 -6.74 -17.94 -25.42
N TYR A 206 -7.11 -16.74 -25.00
CA TYR A 206 -6.38 -15.50 -25.18
C TYR A 206 -5.81 -15.12 -23.83
N ALA A 207 -4.54 -14.72 -23.76
CA ALA A 207 -3.95 -14.21 -22.54
C ALA A 207 -3.09 -12.99 -22.85
N VAL A 208 -3.11 -12.00 -21.97
CA VAL A 208 -2.17 -10.89 -22.01
C VAL A 208 -0.94 -11.27 -21.20
N LEU A 209 0.24 -11.09 -21.77
CA LEU A 209 1.54 -11.31 -21.12
C LEU A 209 2.04 -9.95 -20.63
N ASN A 210 1.69 -9.60 -19.41
CA ASN A 210 1.94 -8.27 -18.85
C ASN A 210 3.43 -7.91 -18.85
N GLY A 211 4.30 -8.87 -18.50
CA GLY A 211 5.75 -8.67 -18.51
C GLY A 211 6.34 -8.58 -19.94
N ASN A 212 5.79 -9.34 -20.89
CA ASN A 212 6.32 -9.35 -22.25
C ASN A 212 5.72 -8.25 -23.16
N ASN A 213 4.75 -7.47 -22.67
CA ASN A 213 4.02 -6.47 -23.46
C ASN A 213 3.34 -7.07 -24.72
N LYS A 214 2.68 -8.22 -24.56
CA LYS A 214 2.09 -8.98 -25.66
C LYS A 214 0.71 -9.55 -25.35
N ILE A 215 -0.03 -9.88 -26.40
CA ILE A 215 -1.17 -10.80 -26.39
C ILE A 215 -0.79 -12.11 -27.05
N VAL A 216 -1.28 -13.23 -26.53
CA VAL A 216 -1.13 -14.55 -27.09
C VAL A 216 -2.48 -15.20 -27.32
N LYS A 217 -2.63 -15.96 -28.41
CA LYS A 217 -3.73 -16.89 -28.69
C LYS A 217 -3.19 -18.31 -28.80
N VAL A 218 -3.75 -19.23 -28.00
CA VAL A 218 -3.32 -20.64 -27.97
C VAL A 218 -4.50 -21.55 -28.19
N ARG A 219 -4.34 -22.54 -29.05
CA ARG A 219 -5.30 -23.66 -29.21
C ARG A 219 -5.01 -24.68 -28.10
N VAL A 220 -6.05 -25.03 -27.33
CA VAL A 220 -5.89 -25.85 -26.14
C VAL A 220 -5.61 -27.33 -26.47
N SER A 221 -6.22 -27.87 -27.52
CA SER A 221 -6.14 -29.29 -27.90
C SER A 221 -4.71 -29.78 -28.11
N ASP A 222 -3.91 -29.03 -28.88
CA ASP A 222 -2.53 -29.35 -29.26
C ASP A 222 -1.48 -28.39 -28.68
N GLN A 223 -1.89 -27.46 -27.81
CA GLN A 223 -1.05 -26.43 -27.17
C GLN A 223 -0.37 -25.50 -28.17
N LYS A 224 -0.92 -25.41 -29.39
CA LYS A 224 -0.34 -24.61 -30.47
C LYS A 224 -0.57 -23.12 -30.24
N LYS A 225 0.52 -22.37 -30.13
CA LYS A 225 0.51 -20.91 -30.18
C LYS A 225 0.12 -20.49 -31.60
N ILE A 226 -1.06 -19.84 -31.74
CA ILE A 226 -1.55 -19.34 -33.02
C ILE A 226 -0.81 -18.07 -33.40
N TYR A 227 -0.68 -17.17 -32.42
CA TYR A 227 0.15 -15.97 -32.50
C TYR A 227 0.56 -15.49 -31.10
N GLU A 228 1.59 -14.68 -31.06
CA GLU A 228 2.03 -13.88 -29.94
C GLU A 228 2.49 -12.54 -30.52
N MET A 229 1.77 -11.44 -30.16
CA MET A 229 1.90 -10.15 -30.83
C MET A 229 2.00 -9.03 -29.83
N PRO A 230 2.75 -7.94 -30.16
CA PRO A 230 2.92 -6.81 -29.25
C PRO A 230 1.61 -6.06 -29.01
N THR A 231 1.52 -5.47 -27.82
CA THR A 231 0.48 -4.55 -27.36
C THR A 231 1.11 -3.20 -26.97
N GLY A 232 0.41 -2.35 -26.24
CA GLY A 232 1.04 -1.32 -25.44
C GLY A 232 1.81 -1.89 -24.26
N VAL A 233 2.23 -1.05 -23.33
CA VAL A 233 3.13 -1.41 -22.22
C VAL A 233 2.33 -1.91 -21.03
N ALA A 234 2.73 -3.04 -20.46
CA ALA A 234 2.09 -3.71 -19.32
C ALA A 234 0.59 -4.00 -19.55
N PRO A 235 0.23 -4.85 -20.56
CA PRO A 235 -1.17 -5.17 -20.83
C PRO A 235 -1.81 -5.91 -19.65
N TYR A 236 -3.07 -5.55 -19.33
CA TYR A 236 -3.75 -6.06 -18.14
C TYR A 236 -5.04 -6.81 -18.46
N GLY A 237 -6.03 -6.12 -19.03
CA GLY A 237 -7.36 -6.66 -19.31
C GLY A 237 -7.61 -6.89 -20.80
N ILE A 238 -8.53 -7.79 -21.12
CA ILE A 238 -8.94 -8.10 -22.51
C ILE A 238 -10.44 -8.23 -22.62
N GLU A 239 -11.05 -7.59 -23.61
CA GLU A 239 -12.44 -7.77 -24.04
C GLU A 239 -12.49 -8.02 -25.56
N ILE A 240 -13.36 -8.95 -25.99
CA ILE A 240 -13.47 -9.32 -27.43
C ILE A 240 -14.88 -8.99 -27.94
N ILE A 241 -14.95 -8.15 -28.99
CA ILE A 241 -16.17 -7.80 -29.71
C ILE A 241 -15.99 -8.14 -31.20
N GLY A 242 -16.75 -9.09 -31.70
CA GLY A 242 -16.64 -9.56 -33.11
C GLY A 242 -15.23 -10.08 -33.37
N GLU A 243 -14.50 -9.45 -34.30
CA GLU A 243 -13.13 -9.81 -34.65
C GLU A 243 -12.06 -8.99 -33.95
N ARG A 244 -12.44 -8.11 -33.07
CA ARG A 244 -11.53 -7.19 -32.35
C ARG A 244 -11.32 -7.61 -30.92
N ALA A 245 -10.06 -7.63 -30.48
CA ALA A 245 -9.66 -7.71 -29.09
C ALA A 245 -9.20 -6.32 -28.63
N TYR A 246 -9.79 -5.84 -27.53
CA TYR A 246 -9.48 -4.58 -26.86
C TYR A 246 -8.68 -4.90 -25.61
N ILE A 247 -7.48 -4.33 -25.48
CA ILE A 247 -6.51 -4.70 -24.44
C ILE A 247 -6.09 -3.44 -23.72
N THR A 248 -6.33 -3.38 -22.41
CA THR A 248 -5.86 -2.27 -21.57
C THR A 248 -4.37 -2.39 -21.31
N ASN A 249 -3.64 -1.27 -21.33
CA ASN A 249 -2.20 -1.22 -21.11
C ASN A 249 -1.92 -0.26 -19.93
N TRP A 250 -1.51 -0.79 -18.80
CA TRP A 250 -1.29 -0.03 -17.57
C TRP A 250 -0.37 1.17 -17.76
N ALA A 251 0.74 0.95 -18.48
CA ALA A 251 1.75 1.98 -18.73
C ALA A 251 1.58 2.70 -20.08
N GLY A 252 0.43 2.50 -20.74
CA GLY A 252 0.06 3.21 -21.96
C GLY A 252 0.72 2.67 -23.23
N PRO A 253 0.83 3.50 -24.27
CA PRO A 253 1.45 3.10 -25.53
C PRO A 253 2.96 2.93 -25.37
N VAL A 254 3.56 2.12 -26.26
CA VAL A 254 5.02 2.01 -26.35
C VAL A 254 5.62 3.38 -26.65
N PRO A 255 6.59 3.88 -25.86
CA PRO A 255 7.19 5.17 -26.08
C PRO A 255 7.91 5.30 -27.42
N ASP A 256 7.63 6.40 -28.11
CA ASP A 256 8.39 6.84 -29.28
C ASP A 256 9.51 7.77 -28.83
N SER A 257 10.76 7.34 -29.02
CA SER A 257 11.96 8.12 -28.59
C SER A 257 12.14 9.43 -29.36
N THR A 258 11.39 9.66 -30.43
CA THR A 258 11.56 10.85 -31.30
C THR A 258 10.67 12.03 -30.90
N ASN A 259 9.67 11.82 -30.05
CA ASN A 259 8.67 12.85 -29.71
C ASN A 259 9.05 13.81 -28.58
N GLY A 260 10.25 13.64 -27.99
CA GLY A 260 10.77 14.52 -26.95
C GLY A 260 10.07 14.45 -25.58
N MET A 261 9.13 13.53 -25.38
CA MET A 261 8.47 13.30 -24.08
C MET A 261 9.37 12.55 -23.12
N GLU A 262 9.31 12.88 -21.83
CA GLU A 262 10.05 12.16 -20.81
C GLU A 262 9.55 10.72 -20.65
N THR A 263 10.51 9.83 -20.43
CA THR A 263 10.27 8.41 -20.15
C THR A 263 11.03 7.95 -18.91
N ALA A 264 10.46 7.01 -18.18
CA ALA A 264 11.16 6.33 -17.08
C ALA A 264 11.05 4.82 -17.23
N GLY A 265 11.88 4.11 -16.46
CA GLY A 265 11.87 2.65 -16.38
C GLY A 265 10.60 2.12 -15.72
N ILE A 266 10.22 0.95 -16.15
CA ILE A 266 9.31 0.04 -15.47
C ILE A 266 9.96 -1.36 -15.49
N PRO A 267 9.52 -2.33 -14.67
CA PRO A 267 10.23 -3.63 -14.59
C PRO A 267 10.47 -4.35 -15.92
N TRP A 268 9.65 -4.08 -16.92
CA TRP A 268 9.69 -4.74 -18.23
C TRP A 268 9.64 -3.77 -19.41
N GLY A 269 10.24 -2.59 -19.26
CA GLY A 269 10.33 -1.64 -20.36
C GLY A 269 10.49 -0.20 -19.94
N LYS A 270 9.90 0.68 -20.75
CA LYS A 270 9.82 2.12 -20.52
C LYS A 270 8.39 2.60 -20.70
N ALA A 271 8.02 3.63 -19.95
CA ALA A 271 6.74 4.31 -20.07
C ALA A 271 6.92 5.83 -20.16
N TYR A 272 5.94 6.53 -20.74
CA TYR A 272 5.87 7.98 -20.67
C TYR A 272 5.54 8.45 -19.27
N VAL A 273 6.28 9.42 -18.75
CA VAL A 273 6.10 9.97 -17.41
C VAL A 273 5.90 11.47 -17.39
N ASP A 274 5.28 11.95 -16.34
CA ASP A 274 5.22 13.37 -16.01
C ASP A 274 6.55 13.77 -15.32
N PRO A 275 7.30 14.74 -15.84
CA PRO A 275 8.58 15.15 -15.27
C PRO A 275 8.48 15.74 -13.86
N LYS A 276 7.30 16.19 -13.46
CA LYS A 276 7.06 16.74 -12.13
C LYS A 276 6.94 15.67 -11.07
N THR A 277 6.12 14.65 -11.35
CA THR A 277 5.72 13.65 -10.36
C THR A 277 6.43 12.32 -10.54
N GLY A 278 6.99 12.05 -11.73
CA GLY A 278 7.50 10.74 -12.11
C GLY A 278 6.40 9.73 -12.48
N ALA A 279 5.13 10.07 -12.25
CA ALA A 279 4.00 9.20 -12.55
C ALA A 279 3.84 8.98 -14.05
N MET A 280 3.27 7.86 -14.42
CA MET A 280 2.88 7.63 -15.83
C MET A 280 1.94 8.74 -16.31
N SER A 281 2.20 9.24 -17.53
CA SER A 281 1.44 10.35 -18.11
C SER A 281 0.39 9.89 -19.13
N GLN A 282 0.35 8.60 -19.48
CA GLN A 282 -0.55 8.06 -20.49
C GLN A 282 -1.06 6.66 -20.09
N GLY A 283 -2.33 6.40 -20.44
CA GLY A 283 -2.94 5.08 -20.43
C GLY A 283 -3.52 4.79 -21.81
N SER A 284 -3.62 3.52 -22.20
CA SER A 284 -4.13 3.18 -23.53
C SER A 284 -4.92 1.86 -23.59
N VAL A 285 -5.66 1.70 -24.70
CA VAL A 285 -6.28 0.45 -25.12
C VAL A 285 -5.80 0.12 -26.52
N SER A 286 -5.11 -1.01 -26.65
CA SER A 286 -4.73 -1.55 -27.99
C SER A 286 -5.91 -2.29 -28.60
N ILE A 287 -6.21 -2.05 -29.89
CA ILE A 287 -7.17 -2.81 -30.67
C ILE A 287 -6.42 -3.72 -31.64
N ILE A 288 -6.69 -5.02 -31.52
CA ILE A 288 -6.00 -6.07 -32.28
C ILE A 288 -7.03 -6.93 -33.00
N ASN A 289 -6.76 -7.34 -34.24
CA ASN A 289 -7.56 -8.35 -34.88
C ASN A 289 -7.36 -9.71 -34.21
N LYS A 290 -8.40 -10.26 -33.58
CA LYS A 290 -8.31 -11.48 -32.77
C LYS A 290 -7.91 -12.74 -33.58
N ASN A 291 -8.06 -12.76 -34.88
CA ASN A 291 -7.73 -13.91 -35.73
C ASN A 291 -6.26 -13.90 -36.14
N THR A 292 -5.70 -12.73 -36.42
CA THR A 292 -4.33 -12.56 -36.93
C THR A 292 -3.35 -12.05 -35.90
N GLY A 293 -3.82 -11.44 -34.83
CA GLY A 293 -2.98 -10.74 -33.82
C GLY A 293 -2.45 -9.37 -34.27
N ILE A 294 -2.77 -8.93 -35.48
CA ILE A 294 -2.26 -7.67 -36.03
C ILE A 294 -2.91 -6.49 -35.31
N SER A 295 -2.07 -5.57 -34.80
CA SER A 295 -2.51 -4.31 -34.20
C SER A 295 -3.17 -3.42 -35.26
N GLN A 296 -4.31 -2.85 -34.92
CA GLN A 296 -5.11 -1.98 -35.79
C GLN A 296 -5.09 -0.53 -35.35
N LYS A 297 -5.14 -0.31 -34.00
CA LYS A 297 -5.26 1.03 -33.42
C LYS A 297 -4.86 1.03 -31.95
N GLU A 298 -4.41 2.18 -31.48
CA GLU A 298 -4.21 2.49 -30.07
C GLU A 298 -5.12 3.65 -29.66
N ILE A 299 -5.92 3.45 -28.61
CA ILE A 299 -6.84 4.47 -28.08
C ILE A 299 -6.28 5.00 -26.76
N ARG A 300 -6.15 6.31 -26.61
CA ARG A 300 -5.80 6.91 -25.33
C ARG A 300 -7.00 6.92 -24.40
N VAL A 301 -6.78 6.53 -23.14
CA VAL A 301 -7.74 6.52 -22.03
C VAL A 301 -7.14 7.18 -20.81
N GLY A 302 -7.78 7.04 -19.63
CA GLY A 302 -7.20 7.54 -18.37
C GLY A 302 -5.94 6.77 -17.94
N LEU A 303 -5.35 7.20 -16.83
CA LEU A 303 -4.10 6.63 -16.32
C LEU A 303 -4.34 5.28 -15.62
N HIS A 304 -3.42 4.34 -15.85
CA HIS A 304 -3.47 3.00 -15.30
C HIS A 304 -4.79 2.28 -15.62
N PRO A 305 -5.11 2.09 -16.92
CA PRO A 305 -6.33 1.38 -17.31
C PRO A 305 -6.20 -0.11 -17.00
N ASN A 306 -7.15 -0.62 -16.22
CA ASN A 306 -7.15 -2.01 -15.73
C ASN A 306 -8.38 -2.79 -16.27
N ALA A 307 -9.43 -3.03 -15.47
CA ALA A 307 -10.59 -3.78 -15.91
C ALA A 307 -11.27 -3.16 -17.14
N ILE A 308 -11.71 -4.02 -18.05
CA ILE A 308 -12.41 -3.66 -19.29
C ILE A 308 -13.61 -4.58 -19.48
N ILE A 309 -14.77 -4.02 -19.81
CA ILE A 309 -16.01 -4.77 -20.06
C ILE A 309 -16.83 -4.08 -21.14
N SER A 310 -17.56 -4.87 -21.95
CA SER A 310 -18.48 -4.34 -22.95
C SER A 310 -19.92 -4.31 -22.46
N SER A 311 -20.74 -3.38 -23.02
CA SER A 311 -22.19 -3.43 -22.90
C SER A 311 -22.75 -4.71 -23.54
N PHE A 312 -23.94 -5.17 -23.11
CA PHE A 312 -24.56 -6.38 -23.67
C PHE A 312 -24.83 -6.29 -25.18
N ASP A 313 -25.18 -5.09 -25.67
CA ASP A 313 -25.39 -4.84 -27.10
C ASP A 313 -24.09 -4.63 -27.86
N LYS A 314 -22.94 -4.75 -27.20
CA LYS A 314 -21.58 -4.62 -27.75
C LYS A 314 -21.29 -3.26 -28.43
N LYS A 315 -22.08 -2.22 -28.12
CA LYS A 315 -21.85 -0.88 -28.67
C LYS A 315 -20.84 -0.06 -27.89
N PHE A 316 -20.75 -0.28 -26.57
CA PHE A 316 -19.88 0.48 -25.68
C PHE A 316 -18.93 -0.44 -24.93
N ILE A 317 -17.74 0.11 -24.63
CA ILE A 317 -16.71 -0.52 -23.83
C ILE A 317 -16.41 0.43 -22.69
N TYR A 318 -16.39 -0.10 -21.47
CA TYR A 318 -16.08 0.62 -20.24
C TYR A 318 -14.70 0.19 -19.75
N VAL A 319 -13.82 1.16 -19.47
CA VAL A 319 -12.45 0.94 -19.02
C VAL A 319 -12.24 1.66 -17.70
N ALA A 320 -11.89 0.94 -16.65
CA ALA A 320 -11.56 1.52 -15.36
C ALA A 320 -10.11 2.05 -15.37
N ASN A 321 -9.93 3.31 -14.93
CA ASN A 321 -8.63 3.99 -14.93
C ASN A 321 -8.20 4.27 -13.49
N GLY A 322 -7.44 3.33 -12.89
CA GLY A 322 -7.14 3.28 -11.45
C GLY A 322 -6.37 4.48 -10.90
N ASN A 323 -5.60 5.19 -11.72
CA ASN A 323 -4.85 6.38 -11.27
C ASN A 323 -5.48 7.71 -11.74
N SER A 324 -6.77 7.68 -12.16
CA SER A 324 -7.50 8.86 -12.61
C SER A 324 -8.90 8.99 -12.01
N ASP A 325 -9.42 7.94 -11.35
CA ASP A 325 -10.77 7.85 -10.78
C ASP A 325 -11.91 8.01 -11.81
N TYR A 326 -11.66 7.63 -13.07
CA TYR A 326 -12.61 7.70 -14.17
C TYR A 326 -12.81 6.35 -14.85
N ILE A 327 -14.02 6.15 -15.37
CA ILE A 327 -14.31 5.12 -16.36
C ILE A 327 -14.32 5.78 -17.75
N SER A 328 -13.44 5.35 -18.64
CA SER A 328 -13.52 5.76 -20.06
C SER A 328 -14.59 4.98 -20.78
N VAL A 329 -15.42 5.64 -21.58
CA VAL A 329 -16.46 5.03 -22.40
C VAL A 329 -16.03 5.08 -23.86
N ILE A 330 -15.79 3.93 -24.47
CA ILE A 330 -15.38 3.81 -25.87
C ILE A 330 -16.57 3.33 -26.67
N GLU A 331 -16.88 4.00 -27.78
CA GLU A 331 -17.84 3.50 -28.76
C GLU A 331 -17.17 2.50 -29.69
N ALA A 332 -17.66 1.26 -29.73
CA ALA A 332 -17.02 0.17 -30.46
C ALA A 332 -17.05 0.36 -31.99
N SER A 333 -18.05 1.07 -32.52
CA SER A 333 -18.20 1.32 -33.97
C SER A 333 -17.21 2.35 -34.49
N THR A 334 -16.92 3.39 -33.75
CA THR A 334 -16.00 4.47 -34.11
C THR A 334 -14.60 4.30 -33.54
N GLU A 335 -14.45 3.41 -32.54
CA GLU A 335 -13.20 3.16 -31.81
C GLU A 335 -12.63 4.46 -31.20
N THR A 336 -13.49 5.27 -30.60
CA THR A 336 -13.11 6.50 -29.95
C THR A 336 -13.69 6.59 -28.55
N VAL A 337 -12.98 7.29 -27.66
CA VAL A 337 -13.53 7.65 -26.34
C VAL A 337 -14.58 8.74 -26.57
N ILE A 338 -15.82 8.45 -26.21
CA ILE A 338 -16.96 9.37 -26.36
C ILE A 338 -17.37 10.05 -25.07
N ASP A 339 -16.97 9.48 -23.90
CA ASP A 339 -17.31 10.03 -22.60
C ASP A 339 -16.34 9.52 -21.52
N SER A 340 -16.37 10.16 -20.34
CA SER A 340 -15.65 9.72 -19.13
C SER A 340 -16.53 9.94 -17.90
N ILE A 341 -16.65 8.88 -17.06
CA ILE A 341 -17.49 8.89 -15.87
C ILE A 341 -16.59 8.99 -14.63
N PHE A 342 -16.64 10.10 -13.91
CA PHE A 342 -15.96 10.19 -12.62
C PHE A 342 -16.70 9.34 -11.58
N VAL A 343 -16.00 8.37 -10.98
CA VAL A 343 -16.59 7.39 -10.04
C VAL A 343 -16.08 7.54 -8.62
N GLY A 344 -15.27 8.54 -8.35
CA GLY A 344 -14.78 8.82 -7.01
C GLY A 344 -15.92 9.16 -6.04
N LEU A 345 -15.76 8.77 -4.78
CA LEU A 345 -16.78 8.90 -3.73
C LEU A 345 -17.26 10.36 -3.56
N PHE A 346 -16.34 11.33 -3.69
CA PHE A 346 -16.63 12.76 -3.51
C PHE A 346 -16.58 13.48 -4.86
N ASN A 347 -17.57 13.22 -5.72
CA ASN A 347 -17.59 13.74 -7.09
C ASN A 347 -17.63 15.28 -7.21
N THR A 348 -18.01 15.99 -6.15
CA THR A 348 -17.94 17.46 -6.08
C THR A 348 -16.51 17.97 -5.88
N ARG A 349 -15.59 17.09 -5.50
CA ARG A 349 -14.19 17.37 -5.18
C ARG A 349 -13.25 16.72 -6.21
N LYS A 350 -13.54 16.88 -7.48
CA LYS A 350 -12.82 16.22 -8.60
C LYS A 350 -11.31 16.46 -8.64
N LYS A 351 -10.81 17.47 -7.93
CA LYS A 351 -9.37 17.73 -7.81
C LYS A 351 -8.59 16.67 -7.03
N PHE A 352 -9.27 15.88 -6.17
CA PHE A 352 -8.64 14.82 -5.41
C PHE A 352 -8.81 13.46 -6.12
N VAL A 353 -7.75 12.68 -6.15
CA VAL A 353 -7.76 11.27 -6.57
C VAL A 353 -7.61 10.38 -5.35
N GLY A 354 -7.82 9.08 -5.52
CA GLY A 354 -7.60 8.09 -4.48
C GLY A 354 -8.74 7.10 -4.30
N SER A 355 -9.69 7.02 -5.22
CA SER A 355 -10.74 5.98 -5.22
C SER A 355 -10.26 4.68 -5.84
N THR A 356 -9.31 4.73 -6.79
CA THR A 356 -8.69 3.57 -7.45
C THR A 356 -9.70 2.57 -8.04
N PRO A 357 -10.52 2.96 -9.06
CA PRO A 357 -11.45 2.04 -9.71
C PRO A 357 -10.70 0.92 -10.41
N ASN A 358 -11.08 -0.35 -10.16
CA ASN A 358 -10.30 -1.48 -10.65
C ASN A 358 -11.08 -2.75 -11.05
N GLY A 359 -12.32 -2.91 -10.65
CA GLY A 359 -13.22 -4.02 -11.02
C GLY A 359 -14.54 -3.50 -11.60
N LEU A 360 -15.09 -4.19 -12.59
CA LEU A 360 -16.31 -3.76 -13.31
C LEU A 360 -17.30 -4.91 -13.46
N ALA A 361 -18.60 -4.62 -13.30
CA ALA A 361 -19.69 -5.52 -13.66
C ALA A 361 -20.89 -4.73 -14.19
N ILE A 362 -21.68 -5.31 -15.13
CA ILE A 362 -22.92 -4.73 -15.66
C ILE A 362 -24.07 -5.68 -15.35
N ASN A 363 -25.21 -5.14 -14.88
CA ASN A 363 -26.40 -5.96 -14.63
C ASN A 363 -27.02 -6.50 -15.94
N GLU A 364 -27.83 -7.55 -15.85
CA GLU A 364 -28.41 -8.25 -17.01
C GLU A 364 -29.23 -7.32 -17.92
N GLU A 365 -29.86 -6.28 -17.37
CA GLU A 365 -30.63 -5.29 -18.14
C GLU A 365 -29.75 -4.27 -18.86
N GLY A 366 -28.42 -4.26 -18.60
CA GLY A 366 -27.49 -3.28 -19.17
C GLY A 366 -27.72 -1.85 -18.68
N SER A 367 -28.41 -1.69 -17.55
CA SER A 367 -28.84 -0.39 -17.03
C SER A 367 -27.94 0.15 -15.92
N LEU A 368 -27.21 -0.72 -15.23
CA LEU A 368 -26.32 -0.36 -14.11
C LEU A 368 -24.91 -0.91 -14.33
N LEU A 369 -23.94 -0.04 -14.12
CA LEU A 369 -22.52 -0.42 -14.01
C LEU A 369 -22.10 -0.35 -12.55
N PHE A 370 -21.49 -1.42 -12.05
CA PHE A 370 -20.89 -1.52 -10.73
C PHE A 370 -19.37 -1.39 -10.88
N VAL A 371 -18.77 -0.52 -10.08
CA VAL A 371 -17.33 -0.23 -10.11
C VAL A 371 -16.74 -0.46 -8.73
N ALA A 372 -15.76 -1.33 -8.64
CA ALA A 372 -14.99 -1.54 -7.42
C ALA A 372 -14.01 -0.37 -7.23
N ASN A 373 -14.27 0.48 -6.25
CA ASN A 373 -13.38 1.57 -5.83
C ASN A 373 -12.50 1.07 -4.68
N GLY A 374 -11.27 0.68 -5.01
CA GLY A 374 -10.37 -0.01 -4.08
C GLY A 374 -10.17 0.74 -2.76
N LEU A 375 -9.62 1.95 -2.79
CA LEU A 375 -9.30 2.72 -1.58
C LEU A 375 -10.50 3.43 -0.93
N ASP A 376 -11.67 3.48 -1.60
CA ASP A 376 -12.93 3.89 -0.96
C ASP A 376 -13.54 2.76 -0.12
N ASN A 377 -13.08 1.51 -0.29
CA ASN A 377 -13.69 0.31 0.28
C ASN A 377 -15.20 0.23 -0.04
N ALA A 378 -15.54 0.45 -1.31
CA ALA A 378 -16.93 0.57 -1.74
C ALA A 378 -17.12 0.18 -3.21
N ILE A 379 -18.35 -0.22 -3.54
CA ILE A 379 -18.80 -0.38 -4.92
C ILE A 379 -19.56 0.88 -5.33
N CYS A 380 -19.10 1.60 -6.34
CA CYS A 380 -19.83 2.70 -6.97
C CYS A 380 -20.88 2.16 -7.94
N VAL A 381 -22.12 2.63 -7.85
CA VAL A 381 -23.23 2.24 -8.72
C VAL A 381 -23.56 3.36 -9.68
N VAL A 382 -23.39 3.11 -10.99
CA VAL A 382 -23.60 4.08 -12.07
C VAL A 382 -24.84 3.71 -12.88
N ASP A 383 -25.75 4.67 -13.08
CA ASP A 383 -26.88 4.54 -14.01
C ASP A 383 -26.39 4.81 -15.44
N LEU A 384 -26.53 3.81 -16.31
CA LEU A 384 -26.13 3.87 -17.72
C LEU A 384 -27.24 4.41 -18.64
N LYS A 385 -28.47 4.66 -18.14
CA LYS A 385 -29.56 5.17 -18.93
C LYS A 385 -29.36 6.64 -19.31
N LYS A 386 -29.48 6.95 -20.62
CA LYS A 386 -29.48 8.34 -21.07
C LYS A 386 -30.63 9.12 -20.45
N LYS A 387 -30.35 10.27 -19.86
CA LYS A 387 -31.35 11.17 -19.31
C LYS A 387 -31.81 12.23 -20.31
N ALA A 388 -33.04 12.72 -20.11
CA ALA A 388 -33.66 13.78 -20.93
C ALA A 388 -32.89 15.12 -20.86
N ASP A 389 -32.07 15.33 -19.81
CA ASP A 389 -31.23 16.52 -19.61
C ASP A 389 -29.88 16.46 -20.36
N GLY A 390 -29.67 15.46 -21.20
CA GLY A 390 -28.44 15.26 -21.98
C GLY A 390 -27.26 14.70 -21.20
N LYS A 391 -27.36 14.46 -19.89
CA LYS A 391 -26.36 13.73 -19.11
C LYS A 391 -26.46 12.24 -19.38
N ASN A 392 -25.36 11.66 -19.85
CA ASN A 392 -25.35 10.27 -20.26
C ASN A 392 -25.27 9.29 -19.06
N TYR A 393 -24.70 9.72 -17.92
CA TYR A 393 -24.40 8.83 -16.79
C TYR A 393 -24.57 9.55 -15.46
N THR A 394 -25.05 8.84 -14.43
CA THR A 394 -25.18 9.39 -13.07
C THR A 394 -24.78 8.37 -12.02
N ILE A 395 -24.07 8.80 -10.98
CA ILE A 395 -23.83 7.99 -9.79
C ILE A 395 -25.12 7.86 -9.02
N LYS A 396 -25.60 6.65 -8.80
CA LYS A 396 -26.77 6.35 -7.96
C LYS A 396 -26.40 6.27 -6.49
N GLY A 397 -25.20 5.80 -6.16
CA GLY A 397 -24.72 5.67 -4.80
C GLY A 397 -23.53 4.73 -4.67
N PHE A 398 -23.20 4.40 -3.41
CA PHE A 398 -22.06 3.56 -3.04
C PHE A 398 -22.49 2.49 -2.04
N ILE A 399 -21.92 1.28 -2.14
CA ILE A 399 -22.16 0.13 -1.28
C ILE A 399 -20.90 -0.18 -0.50
N PRO A 400 -20.90 -0.21 0.84
CA PRO A 400 -19.70 -0.46 1.63
C PRO A 400 -19.25 -1.92 1.55
N THR A 401 -17.94 -2.15 1.43
CA THR A 401 -17.29 -3.47 1.37
C THR A 401 -16.27 -3.64 2.49
N GLU A 402 -15.62 -4.79 2.59
CA GLU A 402 -14.32 -4.91 3.25
C GLU A 402 -13.23 -4.20 2.43
N ALA A 403 -11.98 -4.23 2.91
CA ALA A 403 -10.92 -3.43 2.33
C ALA A 403 -10.51 -3.89 0.94
N TYR A 404 -10.38 -2.90 0.07
CA TYR A 404 -9.93 -2.99 -1.31
C TYR A 404 -10.73 -3.99 -2.16
N PRO A 405 -11.99 -3.69 -2.51
CA PRO A 405 -12.75 -4.51 -3.47
C PRO A 405 -12.00 -4.57 -4.81
N SER A 406 -11.78 -5.78 -5.35
CA SER A 406 -10.97 -6.02 -6.56
C SER A 406 -11.75 -6.62 -7.71
N SER A 407 -12.82 -7.37 -7.45
CA SER A 407 -13.64 -8.01 -8.46
C SER A 407 -15.10 -8.07 -8.02
N ILE A 408 -16.01 -8.05 -8.99
CA ILE A 408 -17.47 -8.07 -8.79
C ILE A 408 -18.10 -9.14 -9.67
N VAL A 409 -18.84 -10.05 -9.08
CA VAL A 409 -19.66 -11.04 -9.78
C VAL A 409 -21.13 -10.79 -9.44
N LEU A 410 -21.99 -10.75 -10.46
CA LEU A 410 -23.43 -10.64 -10.29
C LEU A 410 -24.07 -12.03 -10.26
N ASN A 411 -24.87 -12.29 -9.24
CA ASN A 411 -25.60 -13.54 -9.10
C ASN A 411 -27.07 -13.25 -8.73
N ARG A 412 -27.93 -13.22 -9.73
CA ARG A 412 -29.37 -12.87 -9.57
C ARG A 412 -29.50 -11.50 -8.86
N ASN A 413 -30.02 -11.49 -7.62
CA ASN A 413 -30.23 -10.29 -6.81
C ASN A 413 -29.10 -10.08 -5.78
N GLU A 414 -27.90 -10.49 -6.08
CA GLU A 414 -26.76 -10.42 -5.16
C GLU A 414 -25.48 -9.98 -5.89
N LEU A 415 -24.74 -9.09 -5.26
CA LEU A 415 -23.37 -8.76 -5.61
C LEU A 415 -22.43 -9.66 -4.82
N ILE A 416 -21.46 -10.27 -5.48
CA ILE A 416 -20.38 -11.01 -4.83
C ILE A 416 -19.09 -10.25 -5.11
N VAL A 417 -18.38 -9.87 -4.06
CA VAL A 417 -17.21 -8.98 -4.15
C VAL A 417 -15.99 -9.67 -3.54
N CYS A 418 -14.91 -9.76 -4.31
CA CYS A 418 -13.60 -10.10 -3.77
C CYS A 418 -13.01 -8.88 -3.04
N ASN A 419 -12.51 -9.06 -1.82
CA ASN A 419 -11.86 -8.01 -1.04
C ASN A 419 -10.37 -8.36 -0.90
N LEU A 420 -9.51 -7.63 -1.58
CA LEU A 420 -8.07 -7.92 -1.68
C LEU A 420 -7.39 -7.88 -0.30
N GLU A 421 -7.77 -6.91 0.55
CA GLU A 421 -7.21 -6.71 1.88
C GLU A 421 -8.10 -7.24 3.02
N ALA A 422 -9.33 -7.61 2.74
CA ALA A 422 -10.29 -8.07 3.75
C ALA A 422 -10.36 -7.15 4.99
N THR A 423 -10.00 -7.65 6.19
CA THR A 423 -9.91 -6.86 7.43
C THR A 423 -8.48 -6.64 7.90
N GLY A 424 -7.49 -7.03 7.11
CA GLY A 424 -6.08 -7.02 7.51
C GLY A 424 -5.74 -8.13 8.54
N ALA A 425 -4.45 -8.32 8.81
CA ALA A 425 -3.96 -9.25 9.83
C ALA A 425 -3.91 -8.57 11.19
N ARG A 426 -4.95 -8.74 12.00
CA ARG A 426 -5.16 -8.03 13.26
C ARG A 426 -6.06 -8.79 14.22
N ALA A 427 -6.07 -8.37 15.47
CA ALA A 427 -7.04 -8.82 16.44
C ALA A 427 -8.46 -8.40 16.05
N ILE A 428 -9.40 -9.35 16.02
CA ILE A 428 -10.80 -9.12 15.68
C ILE A 428 -11.78 -9.52 16.80
N ASN A 429 -11.30 -10.18 17.85
CA ASN A 429 -12.08 -10.62 18.99
C ASN A 429 -11.34 -10.38 20.31
N LEU A 430 -12.06 -10.17 21.41
CA LEU A 430 -11.46 -10.10 22.75
C LEU A 430 -10.64 -11.34 23.13
N THR A 431 -10.99 -12.51 22.53
CA THR A 431 -10.23 -13.75 22.69
C THR A 431 -8.87 -13.74 22.01
N ASP A 432 -8.61 -12.77 21.14
CA ASP A 432 -7.35 -12.63 20.41
C ASP A 432 -6.29 -11.91 21.26
N PHE A 433 -6.70 -11.26 22.36
CA PHE A 433 -5.79 -10.56 23.27
C PHE A 433 -5.47 -11.42 24.49
N ASP A 434 -4.20 -11.44 24.89
CA ASP A 434 -3.77 -12.23 26.05
C ASP A 434 -3.65 -11.43 27.34
N GLU A 435 -3.39 -10.13 27.31
CA GLU A 435 -3.20 -9.31 28.48
C GLU A 435 -3.67 -7.86 28.23
N ILE A 436 -4.95 -7.60 28.47
CA ILE A 436 -5.45 -6.24 28.60
C ILE A 436 -6.10 -6.11 29.98
N GLY A 437 -5.37 -5.47 30.88
CA GLY A 437 -5.84 -5.29 32.25
C GLY A 437 -5.96 -6.64 32.99
N SER A 438 -6.84 -6.73 33.96
CA SER A 438 -7.03 -7.87 34.86
C SER A 438 -7.71 -9.11 34.27
N VAL A 439 -7.63 -9.35 32.96
CA VAL A 439 -8.20 -10.53 32.33
C VAL A 439 -7.26 -11.72 32.45
N PRO A 440 -7.75 -12.91 32.88
CA PRO A 440 -6.89 -14.05 33.20
C PRO A 440 -6.13 -14.57 31.99
N LYS A 441 -4.88 -15.00 32.24
CA LYS A 441 -3.90 -15.62 31.35
C LYS A 441 -4.51 -16.38 30.17
N ARG A 442 -4.54 -15.75 28.99
CA ARG A 442 -4.83 -16.40 27.71
C ARG A 442 -3.53 -16.63 26.93
N LYS A 443 -3.57 -17.51 25.96
CA LYS A 443 -2.38 -17.82 25.15
C LYS A 443 -2.01 -16.63 24.29
N VAL A 444 -0.76 -16.16 24.37
CA VAL A 444 -0.21 -15.08 23.55
C VAL A 444 -0.51 -15.33 22.09
N ARG A 445 -1.21 -14.43 21.45
CA ARG A 445 -1.35 -14.37 19.99
C ARG A 445 -0.55 -13.17 19.48
N ALA A 446 0.04 -13.33 18.31
CA ALA A 446 0.66 -12.23 17.59
C ALA A 446 0.25 -12.32 16.12
N PHE A 447 0.26 -11.17 15.47
CA PHE A 447 -0.17 -11.00 14.11
C PHE A 447 1.02 -10.54 13.28
N ASN A 448 1.21 -11.16 12.16
CA ASN A 448 2.07 -10.73 11.07
C ASN A 448 1.29 -10.89 9.76
N SER A 449 1.90 -10.61 8.62
CA SER A 449 1.24 -10.72 7.30
C SER A 449 0.63 -12.11 7.05
N HIS A 450 1.23 -13.18 7.56
CA HIS A 450 0.74 -14.55 7.41
C HIS A 450 -0.60 -14.83 8.08
N LYS A 451 -1.11 -13.95 8.92
CA LYS A 451 -2.46 -14.07 9.50
C LYS A 451 -3.55 -13.39 8.66
N GLN A 452 -3.16 -12.85 7.51
CA GLN A 452 -4.10 -12.30 6.53
C GLN A 452 -4.94 -13.43 5.91
N GLN A 453 -6.26 -13.28 5.95
CA GLN A 453 -7.20 -14.18 5.28
C GLN A 453 -7.78 -13.51 4.03
N ALA A 454 -8.00 -14.28 2.98
CA ALA A 454 -8.81 -13.86 1.85
C ALA A 454 -10.28 -13.74 2.26
N SER A 455 -11.04 -12.87 1.61
CA SER A 455 -12.49 -12.77 1.83
C SER A 455 -13.28 -12.48 0.57
N ILE A 456 -14.51 -12.95 0.57
CA ILE A 456 -15.55 -12.61 -0.40
C ILE A 456 -16.79 -12.13 0.35
N SER A 457 -17.41 -11.07 -0.14
CA SER A 457 -18.65 -10.52 0.42
C SER A 457 -19.84 -10.85 -0.46
N PHE A 458 -20.92 -11.36 0.14
CA PHE A 458 -22.21 -11.60 -0.48
C PHE A 458 -23.17 -10.50 -0.06
N ILE A 459 -23.51 -9.60 -0.97
CA ILE A 459 -24.26 -8.38 -0.70
C ILE A 459 -25.59 -8.45 -1.46
N PRO A 460 -26.75 -8.52 -0.79
CA PRO A 460 -28.04 -8.41 -1.46
C PRO A 460 -28.12 -7.12 -2.29
N MET A 461 -28.65 -7.20 -3.51
CA MET A 461 -28.82 -6.02 -4.35
C MET A 461 -29.68 -4.99 -3.62
N PRO A 462 -29.14 -3.79 -3.31
CA PRO A 462 -29.88 -2.79 -2.56
C PRO A 462 -31.03 -2.19 -3.39
N ASN A 463 -32.15 -1.93 -2.76
CA ASN A 463 -33.15 -1.03 -3.30
C ASN A 463 -32.68 0.43 -3.19
N GLU A 464 -33.46 1.40 -3.68
CA GLU A 464 -33.06 2.82 -3.68
C GLU A 464 -32.90 3.40 -2.26
N ALA A 465 -33.71 2.97 -1.30
CA ALA A 465 -33.59 3.43 0.08
C ALA A 465 -32.34 2.86 0.75
N ASP A 466 -32.06 1.55 0.56
CA ASP A 466 -30.85 0.90 1.05
C ASP A 466 -29.59 1.52 0.42
N LEU A 467 -29.60 1.78 -0.89
CA LEU A 467 -28.47 2.39 -1.58
C LEU A 467 -28.19 3.81 -1.08
N THR A 468 -29.23 4.58 -0.78
CA THR A 468 -29.10 5.89 -0.16
C THR A 468 -28.46 5.79 1.23
N ALA A 469 -28.96 4.87 2.06
CA ALA A 469 -28.41 4.64 3.40
C ALA A 469 -26.95 4.14 3.36
N TYR A 470 -26.64 3.23 2.42
CA TYR A 470 -25.26 2.77 2.20
C TYR A 470 -24.34 3.89 1.74
N THR A 471 -24.80 4.77 0.86
CA THR A 471 -24.03 5.92 0.39
C THR A 471 -23.64 6.83 1.54
N GLU A 472 -24.57 7.21 2.40
CA GLU A 472 -24.27 8.02 3.58
C GLU A 472 -23.35 7.28 4.57
N LYS A 473 -23.51 5.96 4.71
CA LYS A 473 -22.61 5.12 5.49
C LYS A 473 -21.19 5.15 4.92
N VAL A 474 -21.01 4.95 3.61
CA VAL A 474 -19.69 4.98 2.96
C VAL A 474 -19.01 6.34 3.15
N LYS A 475 -19.74 7.43 2.96
CA LYS A 475 -19.20 8.79 3.21
C LYS A 475 -18.71 8.97 4.64
N LYS A 476 -19.48 8.50 5.63
CA LYS A 476 -19.11 8.53 7.04
C LYS A 476 -17.87 7.67 7.33
N LEU A 477 -17.82 6.44 6.80
CA LEU A 477 -16.69 5.52 6.95
C LEU A 477 -15.41 6.07 6.31
N ASN A 478 -15.55 6.89 5.26
CA ASN A 478 -14.47 7.59 4.57
C ASN A 478 -14.21 9.01 5.10
N GLN A 479 -14.78 9.38 6.25
CA GLN A 479 -14.49 10.64 6.96
C GLN A 479 -14.82 11.92 6.17
N GLU A 480 -15.95 11.96 5.43
CA GLU A 480 -16.37 13.12 4.61
C GLU A 480 -16.31 14.45 5.36
N PHE A 481 -16.68 14.46 6.64
CA PHE A 481 -16.68 15.67 7.46
C PHE A 481 -15.27 16.30 7.56
N ARG A 482 -14.19 15.50 7.55
CA ARG A 482 -12.81 16.00 7.58
C ARG A 482 -12.45 16.66 6.25
N LEU A 483 -12.95 16.12 5.14
CA LEU A 483 -12.78 16.76 3.83
C LEU A 483 -13.37 18.17 3.81
N ALA A 484 -14.58 18.36 4.37
CA ALA A 484 -15.19 19.67 4.50
C ALA A 484 -14.36 20.63 5.38
N LEU A 485 -13.69 20.11 6.40
CA LEU A 485 -12.80 20.92 7.26
C LEU A 485 -11.54 21.39 6.52
N THR A 486 -10.97 20.57 5.63
CA THR A 486 -9.77 20.95 4.84
C THR A 486 -10.01 22.10 3.86
N GLU A 487 -11.26 22.38 3.53
CA GLU A 487 -11.62 23.44 2.60
C GLU A 487 -11.96 24.77 3.27
N ARG A 488 -11.96 24.81 4.59
CA ARG A 488 -12.16 26.06 5.33
C ARG A 488 -11.01 27.03 5.10
N LEU A 489 -11.34 28.26 4.77
CA LEU A 489 -10.34 29.32 4.61
C LEU A 489 -9.64 29.61 5.95
N PRO A 490 -8.35 30.00 5.92
CA PRO A 490 -7.64 30.43 7.11
C PRO A 490 -8.32 31.64 7.75
N ARG A 491 -8.32 31.68 9.08
CA ARG A 491 -8.84 32.84 9.84
C ARG A 491 -7.78 33.93 9.89
N PRO A 492 -8.17 35.20 9.80
CA PRO A 492 -7.22 36.30 9.94
C PRO A 492 -6.72 36.44 11.38
N ASN A 493 -5.50 36.89 11.56
CA ASN A 493 -4.89 37.25 12.85
C ASN A 493 -4.88 36.14 13.92
N ILE A 494 -4.75 34.89 13.49
CA ILE A 494 -4.57 33.74 14.37
C ILE A 494 -3.10 33.65 14.80
N ALA A 495 -2.87 33.45 16.11
CA ALA A 495 -1.53 33.18 16.62
C ALA A 495 -0.99 31.85 16.08
N PRO A 496 0.34 31.78 15.80
CA PRO A 496 0.96 30.54 15.37
C PRO A 496 0.73 29.40 16.36
N LYS A 497 0.44 28.19 15.82
CA LYS A 497 0.26 26.95 16.59
C LYS A 497 1.23 25.87 16.11
N PRO A 498 1.57 24.88 16.93
CA PRO A 498 2.36 23.74 16.47
C PRO A 498 1.73 23.06 15.26
N VAL A 499 0.45 22.70 15.35
CA VAL A 499 -0.35 22.22 14.22
C VAL A 499 -1.51 23.20 14.02
N PRO A 500 -1.51 24.03 12.95
CA PRO A 500 -2.61 24.92 12.64
C PRO A 500 -3.94 24.18 12.43
N GLU A 501 -5.05 24.79 12.79
CA GLU A 501 -6.37 24.15 12.65
C GLU A 501 -6.87 24.18 11.20
N ARG A 502 -6.45 25.19 10.41
CA ARG A 502 -6.82 25.33 9.00
C ARG A 502 -5.57 25.52 8.14
N ILE A 503 -5.65 25.03 6.93
CA ILE A 503 -4.58 25.19 5.95
C ILE A 503 -4.32 26.68 5.72
N GLY A 504 -3.04 27.08 5.78
CA GLY A 504 -2.64 28.48 5.59
C GLY A 504 -2.68 29.33 6.86
N GLU A 505 -3.16 28.82 8.00
CA GLU A 505 -2.92 29.48 9.29
C GLU A 505 -1.46 29.29 9.70
N PRO A 506 -0.85 30.21 10.47
CA PRO A 506 0.58 30.16 10.77
C PRO A 506 0.94 29.02 11.72
N SER A 507 2.03 28.33 11.42
CA SER A 507 2.68 27.38 12.33
C SER A 507 3.83 28.05 13.09
N VAL A 508 4.16 27.54 14.29
CA VAL A 508 5.39 27.87 15.01
C VAL A 508 6.62 27.24 14.32
N PHE A 509 6.40 26.20 13.53
CA PHE A 509 7.46 25.51 12.80
C PHE A 509 7.65 26.12 11.41
N LYS A 510 8.92 26.31 11.06
CA LYS A 510 9.35 26.67 9.69
C LYS A 510 9.93 25.49 8.94
N HIS A 511 10.47 24.53 9.68
CA HIS A 511 11.22 23.40 9.17
C HIS A 511 10.63 22.09 9.68
N VAL A 512 10.47 21.14 8.78
CA VAL A 512 10.09 19.76 9.05
C VAL A 512 11.24 18.86 8.61
N LEU A 513 11.81 18.10 9.54
CA LEU A 513 12.71 16.97 9.24
C LEU A 513 11.91 15.68 9.36
N TYR A 514 11.71 15.00 8.25
CA TYR A 514 10.97 13.76 8.16
C TYR A 514 11.94 12.60 7.92
N ILE A 515 12.07 11.70 8.89
CA ILE A 515 12.96 10.54 8.86
C ILE A 515 12.12 9.28 8.65
N ILE A 516 12.42 8.53 7.60
CA ILE A 516 11.82 7.24 7.26
C ILE A 516 12.85 6.17 7.56
N LYS A 517 12.47 5.19 8.40
CA LYS A 517 13.25 4.02 8.84
C LYS A 517 12.64 2.75 8.23
N GLU A 518 13.28 1.60 8.46
CA GLU A 518 12.94 0.35 7.80
C GLU A 518 12.48 -0.75 8.77
N ASN A 519 11.22 -1.16 8.60
CA ASN A 519 10.63 -2.47 8.85
C ASN A 519 10.57 -2.95 10.31
N ARG A 520 10.16 -2.13 11.28
CA ARG A 520 9.96 -2.63 12.66
C ARG A 520 8.56 -2.42 13.18
N THR A 521 8.04 -3.44 13.88
CA THR A 521 6.77 -3.31 14.60
C THR A 521 6.97 -2.67 15.96
N TYR A 522 5.89 -2.17 16.54
CA TYR A 522 5.89 -1.62 17.90
C TYR A 522 6.40 -2.64 18.93
N ASP A 523 5.89 -3.88 18.90
CA ASP A 523 6.31 -4.88 19.89
C ASP A 523 7.75 -5.34 19.73
N GLN A 524 8.31 -5.33 18.51
CA GLN A 524 9.72 -5.68 18.31
C GLN A 524 10.67 -4.69 18.97
N VAL A 525 10.28 -3.39 19.05
CA VAL A 525 11.11 -2.30 19.59
C VAL A 525 10.62 -1.87 20.98
N PHE A 526 9.37 -1.40 21.09
CA PHE A 526 8.80 -0.81 22.31
C PHE A 526 7.97 -1.78 23.15
N GLY A 527 8.01 -3.08 22.84
CA GLY A 527 7.28 -4.10 23.58
C GLY A 527 7.64 -4.18 25.06
N ASP A 528 8.81 -3.71 25.47
CA ASP A 528 9.29 -3.68 26.85
C ASP A 528 9.04 -2.34 27.57
N MET A 529 8.45 -1.33 26.91
CA MET A 529 8.12 -0.04 27.52
C MET A 529 6.90 -0.14 28.43
N PRO A 530 7.06 0.10 29.76
CA PRO A 530 5.98 -0.08 30.73
C PRO A 530 4.86 0.99 30.61
N GLN A 531 5.11 2.11 29.93
CA GLN A 531 4.14 3.19 29.75
C GLN A 531 3.16 2.94 28.60
N GLY A 532 3.56 2.06 27.66
CA GLY A 532 2.76 1.73 26.50
C GLY A 532 2.15 0.33 26.60
N ARG A 533 1.31 0.02 25.62
CA ARG A 533 0.63 -1.28 25.51
C ARG A 533 1.47 -2.23 24.66
N GLY A 534 2.70 -2.51 25.09
CA GLY A 534 3.63 -3.42 24.45
C GLY A 534 3.61 -4.82 25.07
N MET A 535 4.09 -5.82 24.31
CA MET A 535 4.26 -7.18 24.78
C MET A 535 5.75 -7.54 24.88
N LYS A 536 6.28 -7.47 26.11
CA LYS A 536 7.72 -7.71 26.38
C LYS A 536 8.24 -9.04 25.86
N SER A 537 7.42 -10.08 25.82
CA SER A 537 7.84 -11.41 25.34
C SER A 537 8.07 -11.45 23.81
N LEU A 538 7.59 -10.45 23.07
CA LEU A 538 7.76 -10.28 21.64
C LEU A 538 8.86 -9.27 21.27
N CYS A 539 9.37 -8.54 22.28
CA CYS A 539 10.38 -7.51 22.09
C CYS A 539 11.76 -8.14 21.88
N ILE A 540 12.38 -7.86 20.73
CA ILE A 540 13.71 -8.36 20.38
C ILE A 540 14.75 -7.25 20.29
N PHE A 541 14.36 -6.00 20.13
CA PHE A 541 15.19 -4.81 20.01
C PHE A 541 14.86 -3.78 21.08
N GLY A 542 14.65 -4.22 22.33
CA GLY A 542 14.29 -3.36 23.46
C GLY A 542 15.37 -2.36 23.89
N ASP A 543 15.22 -1.75 25.05
CA ASP A 543 16.08 -0.67 25.59
C ASP A 543 17.60 -0.97 25.56
N SER A 544 18.01 -2.23 25.58
CA SER A 544 19.41 -2.59 25.46
C SER A 544 19.99 -2.39 24.07
N VAL A 545 19.16 -2.41 23.03
CA VAL A 545 19.51 -2.23 21.61
C VAL A 545 19.16 -0.82 21.12
N THR A 546 18.00 -0.30 21.53
CA THR A 546 17.45 1.00 21.09
C THR A 546 17.30 2.00 22.24
N PRO A 547 18.39 2.29 23.02
CA PRO A 547 18.30 3.18 24.17
C PRO A 547 17.89 4.62 23.82
N ASN A 548 18.27 5.11 22.63
CA ASN A 548 17.92 6.46 22.19
C ASN A 548 16.45 6.58 21.84
N GLN A 549 15.90 5.67 21.05
CA GLN A 549 14.47 5.69 20.72
C GLN A 549 13.61 5.54 21.98
N HIS A 550 14.00 4.67 22.92
CA HIS A 550 13.33 4.54 24.21
C HIS A 550 13.38 5.83 25.04
N GLN A 551 14.54 6.49 25.08
CA GLN A 551 14.67 7.74 25.82
C GLN A 551 13.88 8.87 25.16
N LEU A 552 13.91 8.96 23.82
CA LEU A 552 13.12 9.95 23.08
C LEU A 552 11.61 9.74 23.31
N ALA A 553 11.14 8.50 23.31
CA ALA A 553 9.75 8.18 23.60
C ALA A 553 9.35 8.58 25.04
N LYS A 554 10.27 8.49 26.03
CA LYS A 554 10.06 8.93 27.40
C LYS A 554 10.12 10.45 27.53
N ASP A 555 11.07 11.11 26.89
CA ASP A 555 11.30 12.55 27.00
C ASP A 555 10.25 13.37 26.26
N TYR A 556 9.74 12.87 25.13
CA TYR A 556 8.76 13.56 24.31
C TYR A 556 7.37 12.94 24.45
N LEU A 557 7.05 11.90 23.73
CA LEU A 557 5.80 11.16 23.83
C LEU A 557 5.94 9.74 23.26
N LEU A 558 5.23 8.80 23.86
CA LEU A 558 5.10 7.44 23.32
C LEU A 558 3.78 7.33 22.56
N MET A 559 3.83 7.00 21.28
CA MET A 559 2.63 6.66 20.51
C MET A 559 2.44 5.14 20.52
N ASP A 560 1.50 4.64 21.30
CA ASP A 560 1.27 3.19 21.43
C ASP A 560 0.17 2.64 20.50
N ASN A 561 -0.39 3.50 19.63
CA ASN A 561 -1.40 3.17 18.64
C ASN A 561 -1.10 3.82 17.29
N TYR A 562 0.18 3.80 16.90
CA TYR A 562 0.63 4.29 15.59
C TYR A 562 0.83 3.12 14.63
N HIS A 563 0.43 3.30 13.36
CA HIS A 563 0.41 2.25 12.35
C HIS A 563 1.13 2.69 11.07
N ALA A 564 1.93 1.80 10.49
CA ALA A 564 2.27 1.87 9.08
C ALA A 564 1.02 1.58 8.26
N SER A 565 0.91 2.19 7.09
CA SER A 565 -0.24 1.99 6.20
C SER A 565 -0.05 0.81 5.24
N GLY A 566 1.21 0.38 5.08
CA GLY A 566 1.64 -0.78 4.31
C GLY A 566 2.28 -1.88 5.16
N LYS A 567 2.56 -3.03 4.52
CA LYS A 567 3.22 -4.20 5.12
C LYS A 567 4.53 -4.56 4.42
N ALA A 568 4.89 -3.85 3.36
CA ALA A 568 6.10 -4.05 2.58
C ALA A 568 6.62 -2.70 2.09
N SER A 569 7.95 -2.54 1.95
CA SER A 569 8.57 -1.25 1.59
C SER A 569 8.12 -0.74 0.22
N ALA A 570 7.75 -1.66 -0.70
CA ALA A 570 7.14 -1.29 -1.98
C ALA A 570 5.91 -0.37 -1.85
N GLU A 571 5.11 -0.55 -0.81
CA GLU A 571 3.96 0.31 -0.52
C GLU A 571 4.26 1.33 0.59
N GLY A 572 5.12 0.97 1.55
CA GLY A 572 5.41 1.75 2.74
C GLY A 572 5.96 3.14 2.43
N HIS A 573 6.98 3.25 1.58
CA HIS A 573 7.53 4.53 1.14
C HIS A 573 6.51 5.42 0.43
N HIS A 574 5.56 4.83 -0.34
CA HIS A 574 4.49 5.60 -0.98
C HIS A 574 3.42 6.05 0.02
N TRP A 575 3.03 5.19 0.96
CA TRP A 575 2.15 5.59 2.05
C TRP A 575 2.76 6.70 2.90
N ALA A 576 4.05 6.58 3.24
CA ALA A 576 4.78 7.56 4.03
C ALA A 576 4.98 8.90 3.31
N SER A 577 5.10 8.92 1.98
CA SER A 577 5.42 10.14 1.23
C SER A 577 4.27 10.70 0.37
N ALA A 578 3.28 9.89 0.00
CA ALA A 578 2.12 10.31 -0.79
C ALA A 578 0.79 10.14 -0.06
N ALA A 579 0.76 9.48 1.09
CA ALA A 579 -0.44 9.09 1.83
C ALA A 579 -1.43 8.24 1.01
N MET A 580 -0.97 7.65 -0.09
CA MET A 580 -1.72 6.70 -0.90
C MET A 580 -0.78 5.85 -1.77
N VAL A 581 -1.30 4.74 -2.27
CA VAL A 581 -0.65 3.91 -3.26
C VAL A 581 -1.50 3.80 -4.53
N THR A 582 -0.89 3.40 -5.64
CA THR A 582 -1.59 3.14 -6.90
C THR A 582 -2.24 1.74 -6.88
N ASP A 583 -3.23 1.50 -7.74
CA ASP A 583 -3.80 0.15 -7.93
C ASP A 583 -2.73 -0.88 -8.33
N TYR A 584 -1.73 -0.45 -9.08
CA TYR A 584 -0.58 -1.29 -9.43
C TYR A 584 0.18 -1.77 -8.18
N THR A 585 0.51 -0.86 -7.27
CA THR A 585 1.22 -1.20 -6.02
C THR A 585 0.38 -2.13 -5.15
N GLU A 586 -0.91 -1.82 -4.96
CA GLU A 586 -1.82 -2.70 -4.20
C GLU A 586 -1.85 -4.12 -4.77
N LYS A 587 -2.03 -4.26 -6.08
CA LYS A 587 -2.09 -5.56 -6.73
C LYS A 587 -0.75 -6.29 -6.73
N SER A 588 0.36 -5.58 -6.97
CA SER A 588 1.69 -6.19 -7.02
C SER A 588 2.12 -6.78 -5.68
N VAL A 589 1.83 -6.09 -4.58
CA VAL A 589 2.20 -6.56 -3.24
C VAL A 589 1.32 -7.75 -2.79
N ARG A 590 0.05 -7.81 -3.23
CA ARG A 590 -0.90 -8.79 -2.72
C ARG A 590 -1.20 -9.95 -3.65
N ALA A 591 -1.03 -9.77 -4.92
CA ALA A 591 -1.33 -10.82 -5.89
C ALA A 591 -0.12 -11.70 -6.13
N TRP A 592 0.80 -11.19 -6.84
CA TRP A 592 1.94 -11.91 -7.32
C TRP A 592 3.14 -11.56 -6.46
N PHE A 593 3.94 -12.47 -6.04
CA PHE A 593 4.97 -12.28 -5.02
C PHE A 593 5.33 -10.81 -4.75
N ARG A 594 5.87 -10.48 -3.60
CA ARG A 594 6.36 -9.12 -3.32
C ARG A 594 7.32 -8.67 -4.40
N SER A 595 6.77 -8.25 -5.52
CA SER A 595 7.55 -7.53 -6.46
C SER A 595 7.81 -6.17 -5.84
N TYR A 596 9.06 -5.86 -5.67
CA TYR A 596 9.46 -4.52 -5.32
C TYR A 596 9.31 -3.63 -6.52
N PRO A 597 8.21 -2.89 -6.65
CA PRO A 597 8.21 -1.70 -7.46
C PRO A 597 9.17 -0.73 -6.79
N HIS A 598 10.43 -0.84 -7.14
CA HIS A 598 11.43 0.06 -6.62
C HIS A 598 11.14 1.45 -7.18
N VAL A 599 11.06 2.43 -6.29
CA VAL A 599 10.78 3.85 -6.59
C VAL A 599 11.60 4.39 -7.77
N LEU A 600 12.76 3.81 -8.05
CA LEU A 600 13.69 4.27 -9.07
C LEU A 600 13.55 3.58 -10.43
N TYR A 601 13.00 2.37 -10.45
CA TYR A 601 12.96 1.55 -11.66
C TYR A 601 11.55 1.27 -12.15
N ASP A 602 10.54 1.78 -11.42
CA ASP A 602 9.15 1.49 -11.72
C ASP A 602 8.24 2.73 -11.59
N ALA A 603 8.05 3.42 -12.70
CA ALA A 603 7.19 4.60 -12.76
C ALA A 603 5.70 4.31 -12.48
N MET A 604 5.28 3.04 -12.50
CA MET A 604 3.87 2.68 -12.24
C MET A 604 3.47 2.84 -10.77
N VAL A 605 4.45 2.94 -9.85
CA VAL A 605 4.18 3.14 -8.43
C VAL A 605 3.74 4.57 -8.09
N TYR A 606 4.12 5.56 -8.91
CA TYR A 606 3.80 6.97 -8.64
C TYR A 606 2.37 7.31 -9.03
N ASN A 607 1.68 8.01 -8.12
CA ASN A 607 0.38 8.58 -8.44
C ASN A 607 0.53 9.93 -9.16
N LYS A 608 -0.50 10.34 -9.90
CA LYS A 608 -0.44 11.56 -10.73
C LYS A 608 -0.30 12.87 -9.94
N ASN A 609 -0.63 12.88 -8.65
CA ASN A 609 -0.53 14.07 -7.81
C ASN A 609 0.87 14.22 -7.18
N GLY A 610 1.71 13.20 -7.33
CA GLY A 610 3.06 13.19 -6.77
C GLY A 610 3.11 12.89 -5.27
N LEU A 611 4.20 13.29 -4.66
CA LEU A 611 4.57 13.01 -3.28
C LEU A 611 4.70 14.34 -2.49
N ILE A 612 4.89 14.28 -1.19
CA ILE A 612 4.91 15.46 -0.29
C ILE A 612 5.93 16.53 -0.74
N TRP A 613 7.07 16.14 -1.29
CA TRP A 613 8.04 17.08 -1.82
C TRP A 613 7.58 17.77 -3.12
N ASN A 614 6.80 17.09 -3.96
CA ASN A 614 6.16 17.72 -5.13
C ASN A 614 5.15 18.78 -4.67
N ASN A 615 4.31 18.43 -3.70
CA ASN A 615 3.35 19.34 -3.08
C ASN A 615 4.04 20.57 -2.47
N ALA A 616 5.12 20.36 -1.72
CA ALA A 616 5.92 21.43 -1.12
C ALA A 616 6.48 22.39 -2.18
N LEU A 617 7.11 21.85 -3.23
CA LEU A 617 7.67 22.64 -4.33
C LEU A 617 6.59 23.41 -5.11
N ASP A 618 5.41 22.81 -5.31
CA ASP A 618 4.29 23.47 -6.00
C ASP A 618 3.72 24.67 -5.24
N HIS A 619 3.93 24.69 -3.91
CA HIS A 619 3.48 25.75 -3.00
C HIS A 619 4.63 26.64 -2.50
N GLY A 620 5.74 26.67 -3.24
CA GLY A 620 6.86 27.60 -3.00
C GLY A 620 7.68 27.30 -1.75
N LYS A 621 7.62 26.06 -1.23
CA LYS A 621 8.47 25.62 -0.12
C LYS A 621 9.82 25.11 -0.64
N THR A 622 10.86 25.33 0.13
CA THR A 622 12.17 24.73 -0.14
C THR A 622 12.21 23.27 0.34
N VAL A 623 12.86 22.43 -0.45
CA VAL A 623 12.95 20.99 -0.18
C VAL A 623 14.41 20.54 -0.19
N ARG A 624 14.75 19.57 0.67
CA ARG A 624 16.03 18.86 0.67
C ARG A 624 15.76 17.37 0.91
N ILE A 625 16.38 16.49 0.10
CA ILE A 625 16.19 15.04 0.15
C ILE A 625 17.53 14.38 0.46
N TYR A 626 17.55 13.59 1.53
CA TYR A 626 18.68 12.82 2.03
C TYR A 626 18.39 11.32 1.87
N GLY A 627 18.75 10.76 0.74
CA GLY A 627 18.69 9.32 0.50
C GLY A 627 17.34 8.74 0.10
N GLU A 628 16.24 9.47 0.30
CA GLU A 628 14.90 9.03 -0.13
C GLU A 628 14.72 9.28 -1.65
N ALA A 629 13.94 8.42 -2.32
CA ALA A 629 13.62 8.51 -3.74
C ALA A 629 14.84 8.66 -4.66
N CYS A 630 15.96 8.07 -4.30
CA CYS A 630 17.18 8.10 -5.08
C CYS A 630 17.87 6.74 -5.13
N ASP A 631 18.58 6.51 -6.22
CA ASP A 631 19.48 5.38 -6.40
C ASP A 631 20.91 5.79 -6.04
N PHE A 632 21.66 4.89 -5.43
CA PHE A 632 22.97 5.15 -4.88
C PHE A 632 24.01 4.27 -5.57
N HIS A 633 25.03 4.90 -6.15
CA HIS A 633 26.00 4.22 -6.98
C HIS A 633 27.43 4.42 -6.48
N TYR A 634 28.14 3.33 -6.28
CA TYR A 634 29.55 3.28 -5.96
C TYR A 634 30.18 1.95 -6.39
N ASP A 635 31.47 1.75 -6.19
CA ASP A 635 32.17 0.50 -6.49
C ASP A 635 32.04 -0.49 -5.32
N GLU A 636 30.96 -1.29 -5.31
CA GLU A 636 30.68 -2.31 -4.28
C GLU A 636 31.76 -3.39 -4.18
N SER A 637 32.53 -3.64 -5.24
CA SER A 637 33.64 -4.59 -5.20
C SER A 637 34.81 -4.12 -4.31
N LYS A 638 34.85 -2.82 -4.06
CA LYS A 638 35.95 -2.14 -3.33
C LYS A 638 35.51 -1.75 -1.91
N TYR A 639 34.26 -1.47 -1.69
CA TYR A 639 33.75 -0.91 -0.45
C TYR A 639 32.62 -1.80 0.11
N ASP A 640 32.96 -2.60 1.10
CA ASP A 640 31.99 -3.32 1.93
C ASP A 640 31.77 -2.57 3.27
N TRP A 641 30.78 -3.00 4.04
CA TRP A 641 30.42 -2.40 5.32
C TRP A 641 31.63 -2.23 6.25
N LYS A 642 32.47 -3.28 6.37
CA LYS A 642 33.64 -3.28 7.26
C LYS A 642 34.69 -2.25 6.81
N THR A 643 34.93 -2.18 5.51
CA THR A 643 35.88 -1.21 4.92
C THR A 643 35.40 0.22 5.17
N LEU A 644 34.14 0.51 4.87
CA LEU A 644 33.56 1.83 5.06
C LEU A 644 33.54 2.24 6.54
N PHE A 645 33.17 1.33 7.43
CA PHE A 645 33.21 1.58 8.87
C PHE A 645 34.65 1.91 9.36
N GLN A 646 35.67 1.17 8.89
CA GLN A 646 37.06 1.47 9.24
C GLN A 646 37.54 2.79 8.65
N MET A 647 37.14 3.15 7.43
CA MET A 647 37.46 4.46 6.83
C MET A 647 36.85 5.60 7.63
N ARG A 648 35.61 5.42 8.13
CA ARG A 648 34.96 6.38 9.03
C ARG A 648 35.75 6.56 10.33
N GLU A 649 36.13 5.49 10.99
CA GLU A 649 36.92 5.51 12.24
C GLU A 649 38.29 6.19 12.05
N LYS A 650 38.91 6.01 10.87
CA LYS A 650 40.21 6.63 10.52
C LYS A 650 40.10 8.06 9.97
N GLY A 651 38.88 8.55 9.73
CA GLY A 651 38.64 9.86 9.12
C GLY A 651 39.03 9.94 7.63
N THR A 652 39.03 8.83 6.92
CA THR A 652 39.43 8.74 5.48
C THR A 652 38.24 8.59 4.53
N LEU A 653 37.03 8.84 4.98
CA LEU A 653 35.80 8.75 4.13
C LEU A 653 35.81 9.66 2.90
N GLY A 654 36.65 10.71 2.87
CA GLY A 654 36.81 11.57 1.70
C GLY A 654 37.36 10.85 0.45
N GLU A 655 37.91 9.65 0.61
CA GLU A 655 38.34 8.77 -0.48
C GLU A 655 37.18 7.96 -1.10
N PHE A 656 36.08 7.80 -0.39
CA PHE A 656 34.90 7.09 -0.86
C PHE A 656 34.17 7.93 -1.91
N LYS A 657 34.09 7.41 -3.14
CA LYS A 657 33.43 8.09 -4.26
C LYS A 657 32.10 7.42 -4.58
N TYR A 658 31.06 8.21 -4.60
CA TYR A 658 29.68 7.78 -4.89
C TYR A 658 28.88 8.93 -5.49
N HIS A 659 27.71 8.63 -5.99
CA HIS A 659 26.74 9.60 -6.46
C HIS A 659 25.32 9.05 -6.33
N SER A 660 24.34 9.95 -6.15
CA SER A 660 22.93 9.63 -6.10
C SER A 660 22.21 10.13 -7.35
N THR A 661 21.29 9.32 -7.87
CA THR A 661 20.46 9.64 -9.05
C THR A 661 18.99 9.44 -8.73
N THR A 662 18.11 10.04 -9.53
CA THR A 662 16.65 9.80 -9.47
C THR A 662 16.03 9.90 -10.85
N THR A 663 15.00 9.10 -11.07
CA THR A 663 14.20 9.16 -12.32
C THR A 663 13.19 10.31 -12.32
N ILE A 664 12.93 10.94 -11.18
CA ILE A 664 12.02 12.09 -11.07
C ILE A 664 12.80 13.38 -11.36
N SER A 665 12.73 13.87 -12.59
CA SER A 665 13.53 15.00 -13.07
C SER A 665 13.43 16.23 -12.17
N ARG A 666 12.24 16.54 -11.68
CA ARG A 666 12.00 17.73 -10.85
C ARG A 666 12.72 17.75 -9.52
N ILE A 667 12.91 16.59 -8.87
CA ILE A 667 13.54 16.55 -7.54
C ILE A 667 15.05 16.41 -7.59
N ARG A 668 15.60 16.11 -8.76
CA ARG A 668 17.06 15.91 -8.94
C ARG A 668 17.94 17.03 -8.35
N PRO A 669 17.60 18.33 -8.48
CA PRO A 669 18.38 19.42 -7.89
C PRO A 669 18.36 19.47 -6.35
N PHE A 670 17.38 18.80 -5.74
CA PHE A 670 17.14 18.84 -4.29
C PHE A 670 17.71 17.64 -3.55
N LEU A 671 18.25 16.64 -4.28
CA LEU A 671 18.97 15.52 -3.68
C LEU A 671 20.28 15.99 -3.06
N SER A 672 20.59 15.51 -1.85
CA SER A 672 21.93 15.63 -1.29
C SER A 672 22.87 14.68 -2.01
N GLN A 673 23.90 15.23 -2.66
CA GLN A 673 24.91 14.43 -3.36
C GLN A 673 26.03 13.95 -2.43
N THR A 674 26.06 14.48 -1.21
CA THR A 674 27.05 14.11 -0.18
C THR A 674 26.47 13.16 0.87
N PHE A 675 25.15 13.02 0.95
CA PHE A 675 24.50 12.04 1.80
C PHE A 675 24.57 10.67 1.12
N PRO A 676 25.17 9.65 1.78
CA PRO A 676 25.22 8.31 1.20
C PRO A 676 23.82 7.70 1.26
N GLY A 677 23.11 7.84 0.16
CA GLY A 677 21.67 7.65 0.07
C GLY A 677 21.23 6.23 -0.22
N GLY A 678 19.95 6.12 -0.55
CA GLY A 678 19.28 4.88 -0.87
C GLY A 678 19.17 3.93 0.33
N SER A 679 18.74 2.74 0.02
CA SER A 679 18.49 1.64 0.96
C SER A 679 19.70 0.69 1.12
N ASP A 680 20.93 1.16 0.84
CA ASP A 680 22.13 0.31 0.86
C ASP A 680 22.58 0.01 2.30
N GLU A 681 22.50 -1.24 2.71
CA GLU A 681 22.89 -1.73 4.03
C GLU A 681 24.41 -1.83 4.25
N ASN A 682 25.24 -1.67 3.20
CA ASN A 682 26.69 -1.49 3.38
C ASN A 682 27.06 -0.15 4.01
N ILE A 683 26.12 0.80 4.02
CA ILE A 683 26.33 2.15 4.55
C ILE A 683 25.77 2.22 5.96
N SER A 684 26.66 2.45 6.94
CA SER A 684 26.26 2.71 8.32
C SER A 684 25.42 3.99 8.43
N ASP A 685 24.34 3.97 9.21
CA ASP A 685 23.54 5.17 9.52
C ASP A 685 24.35 6.24 10.27
N GLN A 686 25.48 5.84 10.88
CA GLN A 686 26.43 6.83 11.43
C GLN A 686 27.05 7.71 10.35
N MET A 687 27.30 7.16 9.13
CA MET A 687 27.81 7.95 8.01
C MET A 687 26.76 8.91 7.49
N ARG A 688 25.50 8.47 7.46
CA ARG A 688 24.33 9.30 7.09
C ARG A 688 24.13 10.44 8.10
N ALA A 689 24.21 10.14 9.39
CA ALA A 689 24.16 11.14 10.44
C ALA A 689 25.34 12.13 10.39
N ASP A 690 26.56 11.66 10.12
CA ASP A 690 27.76 12.51 9.99
C ASP A 690 27.57 13.55 8.87
N ASP A 691 27.02 13.14 7.72
CA ASP A 691 26.81 14.05 6.60
C ASP A 691 25.73 15.10 6.90
N PHE A 692 24.58 14.69 7.42
CA PHE A 692 23.53 15.63 7.82
C PHE A 692 24.04 16.63 8.88
N ILE A 693 24.74 16.16 9.89
CA ILE A 693 25.30 17.02 10.95
C ILE A 693 26.33 18.00 10.39
N ARG A 694 27.14 17.58 9.42
CA ARG A 694 28.10 18.46 8.72
C ARG A 694 27.33 19.55 7.97
N GLU A 695 26.32 19.21 7.16
CA GLU A 695 25.52 20.17 6.40
C GLU A 695 24.79 21.15 7.33
N LEU A 696 24.20 20.66 8.43
CA LEU A 696 23.57 21.51 9.46
C LEU A 696 24.55 22.54 10.02
N LYS A 697 25.77 22.14 10.40
CA LYS A 697 26.81 23.06 10.91
C LYS A 697 27.27 24.07 9.86
N GLU A 698 27.37 23.65 8.58
CA GLU A 698 27.72 24.55 7.47
C GLU A 698 26.65 25.64 7.28
N LEU A 699 25.34 25.28 7.43
CA LEU A 699 24.24 26.23 7.41
C LEU A 699 24.26 27.16 8.62
N GLU A 700 24.56 26.65 9.82
CA GLU A 700 24.69 27.47 11.04
C GLU A 700 25.83 28.49 10.96
N ALA A 701 26.94 28.12 10.31
CA ALA A 701 28.10 29.00 10.16
C ALA A 701 27.85 30.19 9.20
N LYS A 702 26.79 30.09 8.35
CA LYS A 702 26.42 31.17 7.42
C LYS A 702 25.38 32.08 8.09
N PRO A 703 25.56 33.43 8.08
CA PRO A 703 24.60 34.35 8.70
C PRO A 703 23.19 34.25 8.12
N ASP A 704 23.07 33.97 6.81
CA ASP A 704 21.85 33.77 6.04
C ASP A 704 21.51 32.32 5.76
N GLY A 705 22.23 31.36 6.39
CA GLY A 705 21.99 29.95 6.20
C GLY A 705 20.63 29.55 6.82
N GLU A 706 19.79 28.90 6.05
CA GLU A 706 18.47 28.43 6.45
C GLU A 706 18.32 26.95 6.10
N LEU A 707 17.62 26.20 6.97
CA LEU A 707 17.18 24.84 6.64
C LEU A 707 16.08 24.89 5.57
N ALA A 708 15.95 23.83 4.79
CA ALA A 708 14.79 23.68 3.92
C ALA A 708 13.49 23.60 4.75
N ASN A 709 12.36 24.03 4.18
CA ASN A 709 11.07 23.91 4.84
C ASN A 709 10.68 22.45 5.05
N LEU A 710 10.98 21.60 4.07
CA LEU A 710 10.79 20.15 4.14
C LEU A 710 12.11 19.44 3.83
N MET A 711 12.58 18.66 4.78
CA MET A 711 13.71 17.75 4.65
C MET A 711 13.20 16.32 4.80
N VAL A 712 13.50 15.44 3.84
CA VAL A 712 13.12 14.02 3.88
C VAL A 712 14.38 13.18 3.90
N MET A 713 14.47 12.24 4.84
CA MET A 713 15.68 11.45 5.09
C MET A 713 15.37 9.96 5.24
N ALA A 714 16.15 9.12 4.58
CA ALA A 714 16.13 7.67 4.77
C ALA A 714 17.21 7.23 5.77
N LEU A 715 16.84 6.38 6.75
CA LEU A 715 17.77 5.72 7.68
C LEU A 715 17.43 4.22 7.74
N PRO A 716 17.92 3.39 6.81
CA PRO A 716 17.39 2.04 6.59
C PRO A 716 18.06 0.93 7.40
N ASN A 717 19.12 1.16 8.21
CA ASN A 717 19.92 0.05 8.76
C ASN A 717 19.18 -0.82 9.77
N ASP A 718 18.05 -0.40 10.30
CA ASP A 718 17.25 -1.27 11.17
C ASP A 718 16.51 -2.37 10.40
N HIS A 719 16.48 -2.37 9.06
CA HIS A 719 16.08 -3.50 8.23
C HIS A 719 16.89 -4.77 8.54
N THR A 720 18.21 -4.65 8.65
CA THR A 720 19.17 -5.72 8.90
C THR A 720 19.41 -6.68 7.73
N ALA A 721 20.64 -7.14 7.59
CA ALA A 721 21.06 -8.12 6.58
C ALA A 721 21.01 -9.60 7.09
N GLY A 722 20.17 -9.86 8.09
CA GLY A 722 20.09 -11.17 8.73
C GLY A 722 21.43 -11.58 9.35
N THR A 723 21.85 -12.85 9.15
CA THR A 723 23.12 -13.39 9.68
C THR A 723 24.21 -13.55 8.61
N ASN A 724 24.21 -12.68 7.60
CA ASN A 724 25.24 -12.63 6.56
C ASN A 724 26.57 -12.11 7.16
N PRO A 725 27.72 -12.82 7.05
CA PRO A 725 28.98 -12.45 7.71
C PRO A 725 29.64 -11.19 7.16
N LYS A 726 29.20 -10.69 6.00
CA LYS A 726 29.66 -9.42 5.46
C LYS A 726 29.12 -8.20 6.23
N TYR A 727 28.06 -8.40 7.03
CA TYR A 727 27.34 -7.36 7.75
C TYR A 727 27.41 -7.57 9.27
N PRO A 728 27.17 -6.53 10.07
CA PRO A 728 27.00 -6.67 11.51
C PRO A 728 25.80 -7.54 11.86
N THR A 729 25.77 -7.99 13.12
CA THR A 729 24.61 -8.70 13.65
C THR A 729 23.33 -7.84 13.56
N PRO A 730 22.14 -8.43 13.45
CA PRO A 730 20.89 -7.67 13.40
C PRO A 730 20.77 -6.64 14.54
N ARG A 731 21.15 -7.01 15.77
CA ARG A 731 21.11 -6.08 16.90
C ARG A 731 22.12 -4.93 16.78
N ALA A 732 23.24 -5.14 16.13
CA ALA A 732 24.24 -4.09 15.91
C ALA A 732 23.78 -3.10 14.81
N MET A 733 23.11 -3.58 13.77
CA MET A 733 22.54 -2.73 12.72
C MET A 733 21.38 -1.89 13.26
N VAL A 734 20.48 -2.46 14.06
CA VAL A 734 19.41 -1.70 14.75
C VAL A 734 19.99 -0.69 15.76
N ALA A 735 21.08 -1.04 16.47
CA ALA A 735 21.76 -0.12 17.37
C ALA A 735 22.51 1.00 16.62
N ASP A 736 23.00 0.75 15.42
CA ASP A 736 23.57 1.75 14.53
C ASP A 736 22.51 2.79 14.12
N ASN A 737 21.35 2.35 13.69
CA ASN A 737 20.21 3.20 13.39
C ASN A 737 19.77 4.03 14.62
N ASP A 738 19.61 3.39 15.77
CA ASP A 738 19.20 4.05 17.04
C ASP A 738 20.16 5.19 17.46
N LEU A 739 21.46 4.94 17.37
CA LEU A 739 22.46 5.97 17.69
C LEU A 739 22.45 7.10 16.66
N ALA A 740 22.27 6.80 15.37
CA ALA A 740 22.17 7.83 14.34
C ALA A 740 20.99 8.76 14.59
N VAL A 741 19.82 8.20 14.91
CA VAL A 741 18.64 8.99 15.33
C VAL A 741 18.98 9.87 16.53
N GLY A 742 19.60 9.32 17.57
CA GLY A 742 19.98 10.10 18.76
C GLY A 742 20.93 11.26 18.42
N ARG A 743 21.91 11.03 17.57
CA ARG A 743 22.89 12.05 17.12
C ARG A 743 22.26 13.17 16.28
N ILE A 744 21.35 12.82 15.39
CA ILE A 744 20.61 13.79 14.57
C ILE A 744 19.74 14.67 15.47
N VAL A 745 19.00 14.06 16.41
CA VAL A 745 18.18 14.80 17.38
C VAL A 745 19.04 15.71 18.26
N GLU A 746 20.20 15.24 18.73
CA GLU A 746 21.17 16.09 19.47
C GLU A 746 21.55 17.31 18.64
N ALA A 747 22.00 17.10 17.42
CA ALA A 747 22.48 18.17 16.55
C ALA A 747 21.37 19.22 16.29
N VAL A 748 20.15 18.79 15.96
CA VAL A 748 19.04 19.70 15.74
C VAL A 748 18.63 20.41 17.02
N SER A 749 18.54 19.71 18.16
CA SER A 749 18.11 20.29 19.44
C SER A 749 19.10 21.34 20.01
N LYS A 750 20.36 21.30 19.58
CA LYS A 750 21.39 22.26 19.96
C LYS A 750 21.61 23.37 18.92
N SER A 751 21.01 23.23 17.74
CA SER A 751 21.17 24.21 16.68
C SER A 751 20.33 25.48 16.92
N ARG A 752 20.67 26.57 16.22
CA ARG A 752 19.83 27.77 16.21
C ARG A 752 18.42 27.56 15.62
N PHE A 753 18.23 26.46 14.91
CA PHE A 753 16.95 26.08 14.29
C PHE A 753 16.02 25.27 15.23
N ALA A 754 16.49 24.89 16.41
CA ALA A 754 15.75 24.02 17.35
C ALA A 754 14.34 24.54 17.67
N HIS A 755 14.17 25.87 17.79
CA HIS A 755 12.91 26.47 18.22
C HIS A 755 11.78 26.40 17.19
N ASN A 756 12.11 26.27 15.92
CA ASN A 756 11.16 26.29 14.80
C ASN A 756 11.26 25.05 13.89
N THR A 757 11.90 23.98 14.38
CA THR A 757 12.01 22.69 13.69
C THR A 757 11.22 21.62 14.45
N VAL A 758 10.50 20.78 13.69
CA VAL A 758 9.93 19.52 14.17
C VAL A 758 10.53 18.36 13.42
N ILE A 759 10.87 17.29 14.14
CA ILE A 759 11.35 16.03 13.56
C ILE A 759 10.23 15.01 13.69
N PHE A 760 9.82 14.41 12.58
CA PHE A 760 8.97 13.24 12.53
C PHE A 760 9.79 12.02 12.13
N ILE A 761 9.63 10.92 12.85
CA ILE A 761 10.29 9.65 12.57
C ILE A 761 9.21 8.58 12.46
N THR A 762 9.25 7.79 11.40
CA THR A 762 8.36 6.67 11.14
C THR A 762 9.14 5.50 10.57
N GLU A 763 8.62 4.29 10.72
CA GLU A 763 9.00 3.18 9.85
C GLU A 763 8.21 3.35 8.53
N ASP A 764 8.75 2.87 7.42
CA ASP A 764 8.05 2.79 6.15
C ASP A 764 6.92 1.76 6.22
N ASP A 765 7.21 0.58 6.74
CA ASP A 765 6.25 -0.52 6.97
C ASP A 765 6.63 -1.37 8.19
N SER A 766 5.90 -2.43 8.41
CA SER A 766 6.16 -3.43 9.47
C SER A 766 6.79 -4.71 8.95
N GLN A 767 7.00 -4.82 7.62
CA GLN A 767 7.37 -6.03 6.91
C GLN A 767 6.48 -7.21 7.37
N ALA A 768 6.97 -8.41 7.46
CA ALA A 768 6.26 -9.48 8.14
C ALA A 768 6.55 -9.56 9.65
N GLY A 769 7.03 -8.47 10.27
CA GLY A 769 7.27 -8.37 11.70
C GLY A 769 6.00 -8.64 12.51
N TRP A 770 6.18 -9.04 13.75
CA TRP A 770 5.08 -9.45 14.63
C TRP A 770 4.71 -8.38 15.65
N ASP A 771 3.39 -8.26 15.89
CA ASP A 771 2.81 -7.43 16.94
C ASP A 771 1.58 -8.12 17.52
N HIS A 772 1.28 -7.95 18.82
CA HIS A 772 0.16 -8.66 19.43
C HIS A 772 -1.21 -8.06 19.13
N ILE A 773 -1.27 -6.93 18.44
CA ILE A 773 -2.51 -6.21 18.11
C ILE A 773 -2.78 -6.23 16.62
N SER A 774 -1.80 -5.83 15.80
CA SER A 774 -1.96 -5.67 14.37
C SER A 774 -0.62 -5.76 13.67
N SER A 775 -0.57 -6.46 12.53
CA SER A 775 0.61 -6.49 11.67
C SER A 775 1.02 -5.13 11.10
N TYR A 776 0.19 -4.11 11.23
CA TYR A 776 0.49 -2.75 10.78
C TYR A 776 1.04 -1.86 11.89
N ARG A 777 0.94 -2.28 13.18
CA ARG A 777 1.33 -1.43 14.30
C ARG A 777 2.85 -1.29 14.37
N THR A 778 3.33 -0.03 14.36
CA THR A 778 4.75 0.27 14.22
C THR A 778 5.20 1.37 15.17
N THR A 779 6.49 1.74 15.10
CA THR A 779 7.07 2.82 15.89
C THR A 779 6.88 4.17 15.22
N GLY A 780 6.73 5.23 16.01
CA GLY A 780 6.72 6.59 15.55
C GLY A 780 7.18 7.54 16.63
N LEU A 781 7.93 8.58 16.27
CA LEU A 781 8.41 9.59 17.21
C LEU A 781 8.18 11.00 16.65
N ILE A 782 7.85 11.94 17.53
CA ILE A 782 7.69 13.37 17.20
C ILE A 782 8.53 14.17 18.18
N ILE A 783 9.50 14.93 17.66
CA ILE A 783 10.52 15.59 18.46
C ILE A 783 10.54 17.08 18.13
N SER A 784 10.19 17.89 19.11
CA SER A 784 10.25 19.34 19.04
C SER A 784 10.12 19.93 20.45
N PRO A 785 10.42 21.20 20.69
CA PRO A 785 10.10 21.85 21.98
C PRO A 785 8.63 21.76 22.35
N TYR A 786 7.74 21.66 21.34
CA TYR A 786 6.28 21.62 21.52
C TYR A 786 5.71 20.20 21.65
N SER A 787 6.50 19.14 21.53
CA SER A 787 6.06 17.75 21.67
C SER A 787 6.55 17.06 22.94
N ARG A 788 7.16 17.81 23.88
CA ARG A 788 7.64 17.28 25.17
C ARG A 788 6.49 17.08 26.16
N LEU A 789 5.63 16.12 25.88
CA LEU A 789 4.44 15.83 26.69
C LEU A 789 4.69 14.85 27.82
N GLN A 790 5.75 14.03 27.72
CA GLN A 790 6.12 12.96 28.67
C GLN A 790 4.93 12.04 29.01
N LYS A 791 4.14 11.70 28.01
CA LYS A 791 2.93 10.89 28.17
C LYS A 791 2.80 9.87 27.01
N THR A 792 1.91 8.92 27.19
CA THR A 792 1.47 8.02 26.12
C THR A 792 0.29 8.63 25.38
N VAL A 793 0.37 8.64 24.05
CA VAL A 793 -0.72 9.04 23.13
C VAL A 793 -1.28 7.76 22.51
N THR A 794 -2.56 7.48 22.79
CA THR A 794 -3.25 6.25 22.34
C THR A 794 -4.25 6.49 21.21
N THR A 795 -4.31 7.71 20.69
CA THR A 795 -5.11 8.02 19.49
C THR A 795 -4.60 7.17 18.34
N ASN A 796 -5.54 6.60 17.56
CA ASN A 796 -5.19 5.83 16.37
C ASN A 796 -4.65 6.77 15.29
N TYR A 797 -3.35 6.76 15.11
CA TYR A 797 -2.65 7.49 14.08
C TYR A 797 -1.94 6.54 13.12
N ASN A 798 -1.67 7.02 11.93
CA ASN A 798 -0.95 6.28 10.90
C ASN A 798 -0.16 7.23 10.00
N GLN A 799 0.54 6.71 9.02
CA GLN A 799 1.37 7.50 8.11
C GLN A 799 0.56 8.59 7.39
N THR A 800 -0.72 8.35 7.04
CA THR A 800 -1.55 9.37 6.41
C THR A 800 -1.86 10.54 7.36
N SER A 801 -1.99 10.26 8.66
CA SER A 801 -2.11 11.28 9.71
C SER A 801 -0.84 12.13 9.83
N LEU A 802 0.32 11.47 9.70
CA LEU A 802 1.62 12.14 9.77
C LEU A 802 1.83 13.06 8.56
N VAL A 803 1.58 12.56 7.33
CA VAL A 803 1.62 13.38 6.10
C VAL A 803 0.67 14.57 6.22
N ARG A 804 -0.58 14.34 6.65
CA ARG A 804 -1.56 15.40 6.85
C ARG A 804 -1.09 16.45 7.88
N THR A 805 -0.40 16.04 8.92
CA THR A 805 0.14 16.95 9.93
C THR A 805 1.25 17.82 9.36
N MET A 806 2.15 17.25 8.56
CA MET A 806 3.20 18.01 7.86
C MET A 806 2.60 19.03 6.89
N GLU A 807 1.57 18.64 6.13
CA GLU A 807 0.84 19.55 5.24
C GLU A 807 0.24 20.72 6.02
N GLN A 808 -0.41 20.43 7.15
CA GLN A 808 -1.00 21.47 8.01
C GLN A 808 0.06 22.44 8.54
N ILE A 809 1.21 21.94 8.99
CA ILE A 809 2.35 22.72 9.49
C ILE A 809 2.93 23.62 8.38
N LEU A 810 3.12 23.07 7.19
CA LEU A 810 3.71 23.78 6.05
C LEU A 810 2.72 24.65 5.27
N GLY A 811 1.42 24.58 5.61
CA GLY A 811 0.35 25.29 4.92
C GLY A 811 0.06 24.76 3.53
N LEU A 812 0.29 23.47 3.29
CA LEU A 812 0.05 22.78 2.03
C LEU A 812 -1.38 22.23 1.95
N PRO A 813 -2.03 22.30 0.79
CA PRO A 813 -3.28 21.58 0.57
C PRO A 813 -3.01 20.06 0.51
N PRO A 814 -4.03 19.20 0.77
CA PRO A 814 -3.89 17.77 0.59
C PRO A 814 -3.58 17.38 -0.86
N MET A 815 -2.83 16.30 -1.02
CA MET A 815 -2.46 15.74 -2.33
C MET A 815 -3.58 14.88 -2.93
N ASN A 816 -4.32 14.17 -2.08
CA ASN A 816 -5.33 13.18 -2.50
C ASN A 816 -6.48 13.10 -1.48
N ILE A 817 -7.43 12.18 -1.71
CA ILE A 817 -8.60 12.06 -0.84
C ILE A 817 -8.26 11.40 0.51
N ILE A 818 -7.18 10.63 0.59
CA ILE A 818 -6.82 9.90 1.80
C ILE A 818 -6.23 10.86 2.84
N ASP A 819 -5.24 11.69 2.46
CA ASP A 819 -4.67 12.70 3.35
C ASP A 819 -5.68 13.82 3.65
N ALA A 820 -6.53 14.20 2.67
CA ALA A 820 -7.59 15.18 2.88
C ALA A 820 -8.57 14.79 4.00
N THR A 821 -8.76 13.51 4.22
CA THR A 821 -9.67 12.97 5.24
C THR A 821 -8.93 12.41 6.46
N ALA A 822 -7.60 12.48 6.49
CA ALA A 822 -6.80 12.01 7.62
C ALA A 822 -6.92 12.93 8.86
N LEU A 823 -6.70 12.34 10.02
CA LEU A 823 -6.70 13.07 11.30
C LEU A 823 -5.31 13.68 11.56
N PRO A 824 -5.15 15.01 11.60
CA PRO A 824 -3.90 15.62 12.06
C PRO A 824 -3.58 15.28 13.51
N MET A 825 -2.31 15.19 13.86
CA MET A 825 -1.81 14.70 15.14
C MET A 825 -1.81 15.79 16.23
N PHE A 826 -2.95 16.44 16.47
CA PHE A 826 -3.06 17.60 17.36
C PHE A 826 -2.67 17.32 18.82
N ASP A 827 -3.01 16.15 19.38
CA ASP A 827 -2.74 15.80 20.77
C ASP A 827 -1.30 15.32 21.03
N CYS A 828 -0.49 15.29 19.98
CA CYS A 828 0.95 15.08 20.07
C CYS A 828 1.73 16.37 20.38
N PHE A 829 1.05 17.52 20.52
CA PHE A 829 1.68 18.82 20.74
C PHE A 829 1.06 19.58 21.91
N THR A 830 1.83 20.54 22.42
CA THR A 830 1.42 21.45 23.49
C THR A 830 1.68 22.90 23.09
N ASP A 831 0.89 23.84 23.61
CA ASP A 831 1.13 25.28 23.46
C ASP A 831 2.15 25.81 24.49
N GLN A 832 2.72 24.95 25.33
CA GLN A 832 3.74 25.28 26.35
C GLN A 832 5.08 24.62 25.98
N PRO A 833 5.90 25.25 25.12
CA PRO A 833 7.15 24.64 24.62
C PRO A 833 8.22 24.61 25.70
N ASP A 834 9.05 23.58 25.69
CA ASP A 834 10.28 23.50 26.48
C ASP A 834 11.50 23.81 25.59
N PHE A 835 11.90 25.08 25.55
CA PHE A 835 13.06 25.53 24.78
C PHE A 835 14.41 25.29 25.47
N ALA A 836 14.37 24.93 26.74
CA ALA A 836 15.60 24.70 27.52
C ALA A 836 16.17 23.31 27.34
N PHE A 837 15.35 22.36 26.87
CA PHE A 837 15.77 20.98 26.73
C PHE A 837 16.63 20.79 25.49
N GLN A 838 17.79 20.14 25.69
CA GLN A 838 18.67 19.68 24.64
C GLN A 838 18.91 18.18 24.81
N TYR A 839 18.65 17.41 23.75
CA TYR A 839 18.89 15.98 23.81
C TYR A 839 20.38 15.65 23.86
N LYS A 840 20.74 14.59 24.57
CA LYS A 840 22.09 14.00 24.62
C LYS A 840 21.98 12.52 24.27
N PRO A 841 22.64 12.03 23.22
CA PRO A 841 22.59 10.64 22.83
C PRO A 841 23.10 9.70 23.94
N ILE A 842 22.44 8.58 24.07
CA ILE A 842 22.87 7.48 24.93
C ILE A 842 23.82 6.60 24.13
N ALA A 843 24.98 6.32 24.71
CA ALA A 843 25.96 5.45 24.08
C ALA A 843 25.40 4.02 23.92
N ASN A 844 25.69 3.41 22.80
CA ASN A 844 25.27 2.04 22.53
C ASN A 844 25.85 1.04 23.51
N LYS A 845 25.05 0.10 23.94
CA LYS A 845 25.48 -1.07 24.72
C LYS A 845 25.98 -2.18 23.81
N ILE A 846 25.62 -2.17 22.54
CA ILE A 846 26.03 -3.13 21.50
C ILE A 846 27.12 -2.50 20.67
N PRO A 847 28.27 -3.15 20.44
CA PRO A 847 29.30 -2.66 19.52
C PRO A 847 28.75 -2.57 18.09
N LEU A 848 28.83 -1.41 17.44
CA LEU A 848 28.29 -1.21 16.10
C LEU A 848 28.96 -2.10 15.05
N ASN A 849 30.22 -2.50 15.30
CA ASN A 849 31.00 -3.41 14.47
C ASN A 849 30.94 -4.88 14.93
N GLU A 850 29.94 -5.26 15.68
CA GLU A 850 29.70 -6.66 16.04
C GLU A 850 29.28 -7.42 14.77
N MET A 851 30.24 -8.04 14.08
CA MET A 851 30.00 -8.75 12.82
C MET A 851 29.35 -10.11 13.05
N ASN A 852 28.53 -10.54 12.10
CA ASN A 852 28.05 -11.93 12.05
C ASN A 852 29.23 -12.89 11.91
N PRO A 853 29.19 -14.07 12.57
CA PRO A 853 30.31 -15.01 12.55
C PRO A 853 30.44 -15.68 11.16
N GLU A 854 31.69 -15.97 10.80
CA GLU A 854 32.03 -16.73 9.60
C GLU A 854 31.49 -18.16 9.66
N ARG A 855 31.06 -18.71 8.53
CA ARG A 855 30.48 -20.05 8.37
C ARG A 855 31.24 -21.15 9.13
N LYS A 856 32.58 -21.14 9.07
CA LYS A 856 33.47 -22.11 9.71
C LYS A 856 33.36 -22.18 11.24
N ASN A 857 32.83 -21.12 11.87
CA ASN A 857 32.69 -20.99 13.32
C ASN A 857 31.26 -21.35 13.78
N LEU A 858 30.38 -21.81 12.88
CA LEU A 858 28.97 -22.04 13.14
C LEU A 858 28.61 -23.51 13.11
N GLN A 859 27.61 -23.90 13.93
CA GLN A 859 27.03 -25.22 13.98
C GLN A 859 25.52 -25.17 14.22
N GLY A 860 24.81 -26.25 13.93
CA GLY A 860 23.39 -26.41 14.22
C GLY A 860 22.51 -25.30 13.60
N ALA A 861 21.62 -24.73 14.40
CA ALA A 861 20.68 -23.69 13.93
C ALA A 861 21.40 -22.43 13.42
N ALA A 862 22.49 -22.02 14.05
CA ALA A 862 23.27 -20.86 13.63
C ALA A 862 23.83 -21.05 12.20
N LEU A 863 24.36 -22.25 11.90
CA LEU A 863 24.83 -22.56 10.55
C LEU A 863 23.69 -22.59 9.53
N LYS A 864 22.56 -23.17 9.88
CA LYS A 864 21.36 -23.17 9.03
C LYS A 864 20.93 -21.73 8.67
N TYR A 865 20.80 -20.85 9.65
CA TYR A 865 20.34 -19.46 9.44
C TYR A 865 21.36 -18.62 8.69
N HIS A 866 22.65 -18.87 8.92
CA HIS A 866 23.71 -18.27 8.10
C HIS A 866 23.54 -18.65 6.61
N ASP A 867 23.42 -19.95 6.31
CA ASP A 867 23.30 -20.43 4.93
C ASP A 867 22.00 -19.92 4.27
N GLN A 868 20.91 -19.79 5.04
CA GLN A 868 19.67 -19.18 4.58
C GLN A 868 19.83 -17.67 4.31
N SER A 869 20.52 -16.92 5.18
CA SER A 869 20.74 -15.47 4.95
C SER A 869 21.52 -15.21 3.67
N ILE A 870 22.49 -16.04 3.34
CA ILE A 870 23.23 -15.95 2.08
C ILE A 870 22.32 -16.32 0.89
N LYS A 871 21.59 -17.44 1.01
CA LYS A 871 20.73 -17.96 -0.07
C LYS A 871 19.65 -16.97 -0.47
N TYR A 872 18.99 -16.36 0.50
CA TYR A 872 17.83 -15.48 0.27
C TYR A 872 18.20 -14.02 0.08
N GLY A 873 19.43 -13.64 0.33
CA GLY A 873 19.93 -12.27 0.02
C GLY A 873 19.30 -11.18 0.88
N PHE A 874 19.06 -11.43 2.18
CA PHE A 874 18.44 -10.45 3.10
C PHE A 874 19.19 -9.13 3.30
N HIS A 875 20.30 -8.92 2.62
CA HIS A 875 21.01 -7.65 2.53
C HIS A 875 20.48 -6.73 1.43
N GLU A 876 19.57 -7.22 0.62
CA GLU A 876 18.77 -6.39 -0.28
C GLU A 876 17.41 -6.21 0.37
N ILE A 877 16.95 -4.97 0.44
CA ILE A 877 15.67 -4.65 1.09
C ILE A 877 14.58 -5.49 0.47
N ASP A 878 13.77 -6.07 1.37
CA ASP A 878 12.60 -6.85 1.05
C ASP A 878 12.84 -8.09 0.17
N LYS A 879 14.06 -8.52 0.02
CA LYS A 879 14.39 -9.73 -0.68
C LYS A 879 14.37 -10.92 0.28
N GLY A 880 13.90 -12.04 -0.22
CA GLY A 880 13.92 -13.29 0.50
C GLY A 880 12.60 -13.62 1.21
N ASN A 881 12.59 -14.73 1.95
CA ASN A 881 11.41 -15.23 2.64
C ASN A 881 11.27 -14.64 4.04
N ASP A 882 10.18 -13.92 4.30
CA ASP A 882 9.94 -13.23 5.57
C ASP A 882 9.85 -14.13 6.79
N ASP A 883 9.24 -15.31 6.67
CA ASP A 883 9.19 -16.25 7.80
C ASP A 883 10.60 -16.74 8.18
N ILE A 884 11.47 -16.92 7.18
CA ILE A 884 12.88 -17.27 7.42
C ILE A 884 13.60 -16.08 8.07
N LEU A 885 13.42 -14.85 7.57
CA LEU A 885 14.00 -13.65 8.18
C LEU A 885 13.53 -13.50 9.63
N ASN A 886 12.23 -13.62 9.89
CA ASN A 886 11.67 -13.56 11.23
C ASN A 886 12.27 -14.61 12.18
N ARG A 887 12.51 -15.83 11.71
CA ARG A 887 13.19 -16.89 12.50
C ARG A 887 14.65 -16.56 12.75
N ILE A 888 15.32 -15.96 11.78
CA ILE A 888 16.71 -15.50 11.92
C ILE A 888 16.79 -14.37 12.97
N LEU A 889 15.92 -13.36 12.87
CA LEU A 889 15.86 -12.26 13.82
C LEU A 889 15.54 -12.76 15.25
N TRP A 890 14.57 -13.65 15.37
CA TRP A 890 14.24 -14.27 16.65
C TRP A 890 15.43 -15.04 17.24
N PHE A 891 16.09 -15.88 16.44
CA PHE A 891 17.26 -16.64 16.86
C PHE A 891 18.42 -15.73 17.25
N SER A 892 18.68 -14.68 16.48
CA SER A 892 19.73 -13.70 16.77
C SER A 892 19.53 -13.01 18.12
N ALA A 893 18.28 -12.69 18.48
CA ALA A 893 17.94 -12.01 19.72
C ALA A 893 17.74 -12.94 20.92
N MET A 894 17.11 -14.11 20.69
CA MET A 894 16.64 -15.03 21.74
C MET A 894 17.44 -16.34 21.85
N GLY A 895 18.47 -16.54 21.01
CA GLY A 895 19.27 -17.75 20.94
C GLY A 895 18.43 -18.99 20.61
N ASN A 896 18.69 -20.09 21.32
CA ASN A 896 17.97 -21.36 21.11
C ASN A 896 16.53 -21.39 21.64
N LYS A 897 15.98 -20.26 22.09
CA LYS A 897 14.58 -20.19 22.49
C LYS A 897 13.68 -20.46 21.28
N LYS A 898 12.76 -21.41 21.42
CA LYS A 898 11.89 -21.84 20.33
C LYS A 898 11.13 -20.66 19.74
N TYR A 899 11.17 -20.52 18.41
CA TYR A 899 10.35 -19.56 17.70
C TYR A 899 8.86 -19.85 17.95
N PRO A 900 8.03 -18.86 18.26
CA PRO A 900 6.63 -19.09 18.56
C PRO A 900 5.90 -19.67 17.35
N ALA A 901 5.38 -20.91 17.47
CA ALA A 901 4.70 -21.61 16.38
C ALA A 901 3.49 -20.84 15.79
N LYS A 902 2.92 -19.92 16.58
CA LYS A 902 1.80 -19.08 16.15
C LYS A 902 2.20 -17.91 15.22
N LEU A 903 3.50 -17.60 15.16
CA LEU A 903 4.05 -16.61 14.24
C LEU A 903 4.56 -17.27 12.96
N ALA A 904 4.64 -18.61 12.96
CA ALA A 904 5.22 -19.34 11.85
C ALA A 904 4.35 -19.22 10.61
N GLY A 905 4.97 -18.76 9.54
CA GLY A 905 4.56 -18.99 8.17
C GLY A 905 5.21 -20.26 7.62
N PRO A 906 4.88 -20.71 6.43
CA PRO A 906 5.59 -21.79 5.76
C PRO A 906 6.94 -21.26 5.26
N ALA A 907 8.00 -21.83 5.79
CA ALA A 907 9.39 -21.43 5.50
C ALA A 907 9.85 -21.54 4.03
N ASP A 908 8.96 -21.91 3.13
CA ASP A 908 9.28 -22.20 1.73
C ASP A 908 8.44 -21.42 0.70
N MET A 909 7.63 -20.41 1.10
CA MET A 909 6.53 -19.98 0.27
C MET A 909 6.31 -18.48 0.05
N ASP A 910 7.07 -17.60 0.68
CA ASP A 910 6.82 -16.17 0.58
C ASP A 910 7.72 -15.42 -0.41
N ASP A 911 8.37 -16.13 -1.37
CA ASP A 911 9.14 -15.48 -2.45
C ASP A 911 9.15 -16.24 -3.75
#